data_47a06557b6d9bb0fc9042fa78bfe2352
#
_entry.id   47a06557b6d9bb0fc9042fa78bfe2352
#
_cell.length_a   1.000
_cell.length_b   1.000
_cell.length_c   1.000
_cell.angle_alpha   90.00
_cell.angle_beta   90.00
_cell.angle_gamma   90.00
#
_symmetry.space_group_name_H-M   'P 1'
#
loop_
_entity.id
_entity.type
_entity.pdbx_description
1 polymer ?
#
loop_
_entity_poly.entity_id
_entity_poly.type
_entity_poly.pdbx_seq_one_letter_code
_entity_poly.pdbx_strand_id
1 'polypeptide(L)'
;MNGKGSVVVPIKWKIAVAILFLLCVGLLIALIVVAVVFSQYRDKYPSDTESNTCAEGILNEGEPPKTKGIFNDLTSEELIAARDFMLKQSSLKLKRIENASVKDNYIYMIQLHPPEKAAVLDYLEEDKAKPARKALVVIFEGEGSPPFVQEYIVTWPNNSGEMTYEKRNGNPILFNVRPYDQVQRKALTKIVLEATTKAFRLLNESYDGFCYHNCTNKLLKFHPQGPFGKTRDERTTWLQFTRDLEGGSLNPVDFQLYIDFPGSDVSKWKINKVYYNGQTFNTVDDLLFQYNKLNAISKSFIPAPKTPLFSSYDPSGIPLSQKARRSPRMFEPDGKRFSVSGRHIKYMQWSFDFRMDSVSGPQLFDIRFKDKRIIYELSLQEAISFYSGFSPYFMAANFVYGGWAMGTKTFELVGGVDCPETSKFFDVVHFVDTDQPQVIKNAVCVFEMDSGIPLRRHFETNGTGYKFYEGLASRVLVLRTIITVRNYDNIFDFVFYQSGAIEVKSTPTGYVQSENDRPEVEDDLFGHEIHTKLLGNLHDQIFHYKVDLDVDGRSNSIEKIEISTQDTANDWLPPERRILKVLRSQVMRLETDSAEVKKIDFDKPTFFNVYSDNKNKFDSKRGYLIQPLSAVKQLLPENYFITKMAPWSVYPLVVTRYKETELRSSSLYNQNSPTQPVVDFESFFQSANDRITNVDLVAWVSIGCIEIPSSEDVPNVASAANTARFFLQPFNYFDEGPSTDSSNAVFIKQDEDKSNVAQSSVLSDEEVCVPKKYDINLKGSYE
;
A
#
# COMPACT_ATOMS: atom_id res chain seq x y z
N MET A 1 -31.79 8.41 -94.19
CA MET A 1 -30.47 7.95 -94.72
C MET A 1 -29.53 7.77 -93.56
N ASN A 2 -29.22 6.52 -93.27
CA ASN A 2 -28.42 6.10 -92.09
C ASN A 2 -26.92 6.26 -92.34
N GLY A 3 -26.21 7.02 -91.53
CA GLY A 3 -24.76 7.03 -91.53
C GLY A 3 -24.25 6.43 -90.21
N LYS A 4 -23.87 5.16 -90.23
CA LYS A 4 -23.12 4.53 -89.11
C LYS A 4 -21.67 5.02 -89.15
N GLY A 5 -21.33 5.91 -88.30
CA GLY A 5 -19.93 6.30 -88.06
C GLY A 5 -19.26 5.22 -87.16
N SER A 6 -18.34 4.47 -87.74
CA SER A 6 -17.45 3.57 -86.94
C SER A 6 -16.37 4.43 -86.25
N VAL A 7 -16.40 4.44 -84.91
CA VAL A 7 -15.35 5.06 -84.14
C VAL A 7 -14.10 4.17 -84.23
N VAL A 8 -13.10 4.59 -84.96
CA VAL A 8 -11.78 3.93 -84.98
C VAL A 8 -11.02 4.32 -83.72
N VAL A 9 -10.98 3.41 -82.74
CA VAL A 9 -10.18 3.61 -81.53
C VAL A 9 -8.68 3.57 -81.88
N PRO A 10 -7.88 4.57 -81.54
CA PRO A 10 -6.44 4.62 -81.88
C PRO A 10 -5.69 3.42 -81.29
N ILE A 11 -4.76 2.84 -82.07
CA ILE A 11 -3.97 1.64 -81.67
C ILE A 11 -3.32 1.80 -80.30
N LYS A 12 -2.87 2.99 -79.92
CA LYS A 12 -2.29 3.31 -78.63
C LYS A 12 -3.26 3.06 -77.43
N TRP A 13 -4.55 3.29 -77.62
CA TRP A 13 -5.58 3.02 -76.62
C TRP A 13 -5.85 1.51 -76.46
N LYS A 14 -5.80 0.74 -77.56
CA LYS A 14 -5.93 -0.74 -77.49
C LYS A 14 -4.75 -1.36 -76.78
N ILE A 15 -3.54 -0.84 -76.97
CA ILE A 15 -2.33 -1.29 -76.25
C ILE A 15 -2.42 -0.93 -74.79
N ALA A 16 -2.84 0.30 -74.41
CA ALA A 16 -3.00 0.73 -73.05
C ALA A 16 -4.05 -0.11 -72.27
N VAL A 17 -5.18 -0.44 -72.90
CA VAL A 17 -6.22 -1.30 -72.33
C VAL A 17 -5.74 -2.75 -72.17
N ALA A 18 -4.94 -3.26 -73.14
CA ALA A 18 -4.34 -4.59 -73.01
C ALA A 18 -3.31 -4.68 -71.89
N ILE A 19 -2.48 -3.63 -71.69
CA ILE A 19 -1.53 -3.57 -70.58
C ILE A 19 -2.27 -3.48 -69.23
N LEU A 20 -3.32 -2.64 -69.16
CA LEU A 20 -4.13 -2.52 -67.93
C LEU A 20 -4.81 -3.83 -67.60
N PHE A 21 -5.35 -4.54 -68.62
CA PHE A 21 -5.96 -5.85 -68.43
C PHE A 21 -4.94 -6.89 -67.91
N LEU A 22 -3.73 -6.95 -68.48
CA LEU A 22 -2.67 -7.83 -68.03
C LEU A 22 -2.22 -7.49 -66.57
N LEU A 23 -2.16 -6.23 -66.19
CA LEU A 23 -1.87 -5.79 -64.82
C LEU A 23 -3.00 -6.24 -63.85
N CYS A 24 -4.26 -6.08 -64.23
CA CYS A 24 -5.39 -6.55 -63.42
C CYS A 24 -5.40 -8.07 -63.26
N VAL A 25 -5.09 -8.81 -64.33
CA VAL A 25 -4.98 -10.30 -64.26
C VAL A 25 -3.78 -10.68 -63.40
N GLY A 26 -2.64 -9.99 -63.46
CA GLY A 26 -1.50 -10.22 -62.60
C GLY A 26 -1.80 -9.96 -61.12
N LEU A 27 -2.52 -8.87 -60.83
CA LEU A 27 -3.00 -8.55 -59.46
C LEU A 27 -4.00 -9.60 -58.93
N LEU A 28 -4.88 -10.07 -59.80
CA LEU A 28 -5.85 -11.11 -59.42
C LEU A 28 -5.16 -12.46 -59.08
N ILE A 29 -4.15 -12.83 -59.89
CA ILE A 29 -3.34 -14.03 -59.64
C ILE A 29 -2.53 -13.84 -58.34
N ALA A 30 -1.93 -12.66 -58.11
CA ALA A 30 -1.23 -12.38 -56.85
C ALA A 30 -2.15 -12.46 -55.63
N LEU A 31 -3.39 -11.96 -55.73
CA LEU A 31 -4.39 -12.06 -54.68
C LEU A 31 -4.82 -13.52 -54.44
N ILE A 32 -4.97 -14.31 -55.49
CA ILE A 32 -5.32 -15.76 -55.36
C ILE A 32 -4.14 -16.49 -54.68
N VAL A 33 -2.90 -16.22 -55.10
CA VAL A 33 -1.71 -16.84 -54.48
C VAL A 33 -1.60 -16.43 -53.01
N VAL A 34 -1.82 -15.17 -52.65
CA VAL A 34 -1.85 -14.70 -51.27
C VAL A 34 -2.98 -15.40 -50.50
N ALA A 35 -4.16 -15.52 -51.06
CA ALA A 35 -5.29 -16.21 -50.43
C ALA A 35 -5.02 -17.69 -50.21
N VAL A 36 -4.40 -18.39 -51.18
CA VAL A 36 -4.00 -19.80 -51.05
C VAL A 36 -2.88 -19.98 -50.04
N VAL A 37 -1.87 -19.12 -50.06
CA VAL A 37 -0.80 -19.14 -49.06
C VAL A 37 -1.37 -18.84 -47.66
N PHE A 38 -2.30 -17.90 -47.53
CA PHE A 38 -2.97 -17.57 -46.27
C PHE A 38 -3.87 -18.75 -45.80
N SER A 39 -4.55 -19.45 -46.72
CA SER A 39 -5.32 -20.65 -46.40
C SER A 39 -4.40 -21.80 -45.95
N GLN A 40 -3.31 -22.04 -46.66
CA GLN A 40 -2.31 -23.05 -46.27
C GLN A 40 -1.59 -22.71 -44.99
N TYR A 41 -1.40 -21.40 -44.70
CA TYR A 41 -0.86 -20.92 -43.41
C TYR A 41 -1.86 -21.12 -42.29
N ARG A 42 -3.14 -20.89 -42.56
CA ARG A 42 -4.26 -21.12 -41.64
C ARG A 42 -4.46 -22.63 -41.34
N ASP A 43 -4.32 -23.51 -42.36
CA ASP A 43 -4.45 -24.96 -42.18
C ASP A 43 -3.19 -25.57 -41.49
N LYS A 44 -2.04 -24.91 -41.58
CA LYS A 44 -0.80 -25.33 -40.93
C LYS A 44 -0.66 -24.81 -39.47
N TYR A 45 -1.44 -23.79 -39.14
CA TYR A 45 -1.65 -23.28 -37.79
C TYR A 45 -3.18 -23.13 -37.64
N PRO A 46 -3.88 -24.18 -37.25
CA PRO A 46 -5.31 -24.08 -36.99
C PRO A 46 -5.48 -22.98 -35.95
N SER A 47 -6.18 -21.91 -36.32
CA SER A 47 -6.69 -20.95 -35.35
C SER A 47 -7.63 -21.73 -34.46
N ASP A 48 -7.21 -21.85 -33.20
CA ASP A 48 -8.06 -22.17 -32.07
C ASP A 48 -9.19 -23.18 -32.39
N THR A 49 -8.85 -24.49 -32.35
CA THR A 49 -9.80 -25.43 -31.76
C THR A 49 -10.38 -24.69 -30.53
N GLU A 50 -11.69 -24.70 -30.39
CA GLU A 50 -12.37 -24.22 -29.19
C GLU A 50 -11.55 -24.69 -28.00
N SER A 51 -10.64 -23.83 -27.51
CA SER A 51 -9.89 -24.12 -26.31
C SER A 51 -10.97 -24.23 -25.25
N ASN A 52 -11.02 -25.32 -24.52
CA ASN A 52 -11.79 -25.43 -23.30
C ASN A 52 -11.31 -24.31 -22.40
N THR A 53 -11.90 -23.11 -22.55
CA THR A 53 -11.65 -22.01 -21.64
C THR A 53 -12.06 -22.51 -20.28
N CYS A 54 -11.18 -22.30 -19.29
CA CYS A 54 -11.53 -22.60 -17.91
C CYS A 54 -12.91 -22.03 -17.65
N ALA A 55 -13.82 -22.81 -17.14
CA ALA A 55 -15.07 -22.31 -16.62
C ALA A 55 -14.70 -21.09 -15.76
N GLU A 56 -15.27 -19.91 -16.05
CA GLU A 56 -15.13 -18.78 -15.14
C GLU A 56 -15.56 -19.33 -13.79
N GLY A 57 -14.57 -19.54 -12.89
CA GLY A 57 -14.81 -20.29 -11.69
C GLY A 57 -16.01 -19.68 -11.00
N ILE A 58 -17.11 -20.42 -10.94
CA ILE A 58 -18.28 -20.01 -10.20
C ILE A 58 -17.75 -19.67 -8.83
N LEU A 59 -17.67 -18.38 -8.52
CA LEU A 59 -17.49 -17.95 -7.16
C LEU A 59 -18.64 -18.59 -6.42
N ASN A 60 -18.36 -19.57 -5.60
CA ASN A 60 -19.36 -20.08 -4.69
C ASN A 60 -19.77 -18.87 -3.85
N GLU A 61 -20.97 -18.32 -4.10
CA GLU A 61 -21.57 -17.35 -3.20
C GLU A 61 -21.64 -18.06 -1.87
N GLY A 62 -20.75 -17.67 -0.95
CA GLY A 62 -20.71 -18.23 0.38
C GLY A 62 -22.00 -17.90 1.11
N GLU A 63 -22.37 -18.70 2.08
CA GLU A 63 -23.46 -18.34 2.99
C GLU A 63 -23.22 -16.94 3.56
N PRO A 64 -24.28 -16.12 3.73
CA PRO A 64 -24.14 -14.79 4.30
C PRO A 64 -23.44 -14.88 5.67
N PRO A 65 -22.35 -14.14 5.90
CA PRO A 65 -21.62 -14.22 7.16
C PRO A 65 -22.46 -13.71 8.32
N LYS A 66 -22.18 -14.18 9.53
CA LYS A 66 -22.81 -13.65 10.75
C LYS A 66 -22.61 -12.14 10.89
N THR A 67 -21.48 -11.60 10.43
CA THR A 67 -21.17 -10.16 10.44
C THR A 67 -22.16 -9.32 9.65
N LYS A 68 -22.83 -9.89 8.66
CA LYS A 68 -23.82 -9.20 7.80
C LYS A 68 -23.35 -7.80 7.37
N GLY A 69 -22.05 -7.68 7.06
CA GLY A 69 -21.45 -6.45 6.52
C GLY A 69 -21.32 -5.28 7.52
N ILE A 70 -21.26 -5.53 8.84
CA ILE A 70 -21.06 -4.45 9.84
C ILE A 70 -19.74 -3.71 9.67
N PHE A 71 -18.74 -4.36 9.11
CA PHE A 71 -17.41 -3.78 8.82
C PHE A 71 -17.30 -3.18 7.40
N ASN A 72 -18.29 -3.38 6.53
CA ASN A 72 -18.23 -2.86 5.16
C ASN A 72 -18.14 -1.34 5.15
N ASP A 73 -17.33 -0.80 4.25
CA ASP A 73 -17.28 0.64 4.01
C ASP A 73 -18.67 1.20 3.66
N LEU A 74 -18.84 2.52 3.81
CA LEU A 74 -20.06 3.18 3.39
C LEU A 74 -20.21 3.08 1.87
N THR A 75 -21.43 2.81 1.42
CA THR A 75 -21.74 2.83 -0.02
C THR A 75 -21.76 4.26 -0.56
N SER A 76 -21.71 4.42 -1.88
CA SER A 76 -21.82 5.73 -2.51
C SER A 76 -23.10 6.47 -2.08
N GLU A 77 -24.22 5.74 -1.95
CA GLU A 77 -25.51 6.28 -1.52
C GLU A 77 -25.46 6.74 -0.06
N GLU A 78 -24.83 5.95 0.83
CA GLU A 78 -24.66 6.32 2.25
C GLU A 78 -23.76 7.55 2.39
N LEU A 79 -22.67 7.64 1.63
CA LEU A 79 -21.76 8.79 1.61
C LEU A 79 -22.49 10.06 1.14
N ILE A 80 -23.28 9.97 0.06
CA ILE A 80 -24.10 11.07 -0.45
C ILE A 80 -25.16 11.47 0.58
N ALA A 81 -25.84 10.50 1.19
CA ALA A 81 -26.86 10.76 2.20
C ALA A 81 -26.26 11.50 3.42
N ALA A 82 -25.10 11.06 3.93
CA ALA A 82 -24.41 11.73 5.04
C ALA A 82 -23.96 13.15 4.66
N ARG A 83 -23.39 13.35 3.47
CA ARG A 83 -23.02 14.67 2.94
C ARG A 83 -24.24 15.60 2.89
N ASP A 84 -25.33 15.15 2.24
CA ASP A 84 -26.51 15.98 2.02
C ASP A 84 -27.24 16.29 3.34
N PHE A 85 -27.22 15.36 4.29
CA PHE A 85 -27.71 15.59 5.64
C PHE A 85 -26.91 16.68 6.36
N MET A 86 -25.56 16.62 6.31
CA MET A 86 -24.71 17.63 6.95
C MET A 86 -24.83 19.00 6.27
N LEU A 87 -24.92 19.06 4.93
CA LEU A 87 -25.10 20.30 4.18
C LEU A 87 -26.43 21.03 4.54
N LYS A 88 -27.46 20.31 4.98
CA LYS A 88 -28.73 20.89 5.43
C LYS A 88 -28.66 21.54 6.82
N GLN A 89 -27.59 21.29 7.58
CA GLN A 89 -27.44 21.85 8.93
C GLN A 89 -27.03 23.33 8.86
N SER A 90 -27.99 24.23 8.95
CA SER A 90 -27.76 25.68 8.81
C SER A 90 -26.73 26.25 9.80
N SER A 91 -26.63 25.66 10.98
CA SER A 91 -25.65 26.02 12.02
C SER A 91 -24.20 25.83 11.60
N LEU A 92 -23.91 24.91 10.68
CA LEU A 92 -22.57 24.59 10.21
C LEU A 92 -22.13 25.45 9.03
N LYS A 93 -23.06 26.15 8.34
CA LYS A 93 -22.78 27.05 7.20
C LYS A 93 -21.89 26.42 6.12
N LEU A 94 -22.09 25.14 5.83
CA LEU A 94 -21.25 24.38 4.92
C LEU A 94 -21.42 24.81 3.46
N LYS A 95 -20.31 24.95 2.77
CA LYS A 95 -20.25 25.05 1.31
C LYS A 95 -19.75 23.73 0.70
N ARG A 96 -20.16 23.44 -0.52
CA ARG A 96 -19.57 22.36 -1.30
C ARG A 96 -18.11 22.68 -1.55
N ILE A 97 -17.21 21.71 -1.41
CA ILE A 97 -15.74 21.90 -1.48
C ILE A 97 -15.30 22.50 -2.83
N GLU A 98 -16.00 22.18 -3.92
CA GLU A 98 -15.68 22.73 -5.26
C GLU A 98 -15.81 24.25 -5.32
N ASN A 99 -16.74 24.82 -4.54
CA ASN A 99 -17.05 26.25 -4.47
C ASN A 99 -16.47 26.94 -3.24
N ALA A 100 -15.77 26.18 -2.39
CA ALA A 100 -15.22 26.70 -1.14
C ALA A 100 -13.89 27.43 -1.36
N SER A 101 -13.65 28.42 -0.52
CA SER A 101 -12.34 29.02 -0.28
C SER A 101 -11.82 28.58 1.09
N VAL A 102 -10.56 28.84 1.39
CA VAL A 102 -9.95 28.48 2.68
C VAL A 102 -10.67 29.11 3.89
N LYS A 103 -11.40 30.21 3.67
CA LYS A 103 -12.19 30.91 4.70
C LYS A 103 -13.56 30.28 4.94
N ASP A 104 -14.02 29.41 4.09
CA ASP A 104 -15.34 28.78 4.19
C ASP A 104 -15.30 27.50 5.02
N ASN A 105 -16.48 27.06 5.50
CA ASN A 105 -16.62 25.76 6.11
C ASN A 105 -17.01 24.73 5.05
N TYR A 106 -16.33 23.58 5.03
CA TYR A 106 -16.60 22.50 4.08
C TYR A 106 -16.24 21.13 4.61
N ILE A 107 -16.89 20.11 4.07
CA ILE A 107 -16.59 18.71 4.39
C ILE A 107 -15.31 18.32 3.66
N TYR A 108 -14.33 17.82 4.41
CA TYR A 108 -13.09 17.27 3.88
C TYR A 108 -13.18 15.75 3.66
N MET A 109 -13.79 15.01 4.60
CA MET A 109 -13.84 13.56 4.56
C MET A 109 -15.13 13.01 5.15
N ILE A 110 -15.65 11.94 4.55
CA ILE A 110 -16.70 11.08 5.12
C ILE A 110 -16.23 9.64 4.97
N GLN A 111 -16.26 8.86 6.05
CA GLN A 111 -15.97 7.43 6.03
C GLN A 111 -16.75 6.66 7.09
N LEU A 112 -16.74 5.34 7.03
CA LEU A 112 -17.30 4.52 8.09
C LEU A 112 -16.63 4.83 9.43
N HIS A 113 -17.44 5.08 10.46
CA HIS A 113 -17.00 4.99 11.85
C HIS A 113 -17.30 3.57 12.35
N PRO A 114 -16.28 2.71 12.54
CA PRO A 114 -16.49 1.34 12.97
C PRO A 114 -17.27 1.27 14.29
N PRO A 115 -18.18 0.32 14.46
CA PRO A 115 -18.86 0.12 15.73
C PRO A 115 -17.88 -0.33 16.83
N GLU A 116 -18.23 -0.05 18.08
CA GLU A 116 -17.46 -0.48 19.24
C GLU A 116 -17.33 -2.01 19.32
N LYS A 117 -16.15 -2.52 19.65
CA LYS A 117 -15.86 -3.97 19.74
C LYS A 117 -16.87 -4.70 20.62
N ALA A 118 -17.20 -4.13 21.77
CA ALA A 118 -18.16 -4.72 22.68
C ALA A 118 -19.53 -4.93 22.02
N ALA A 119 -20.05 -3.91 21.32
CA ALA A 119 -21.35 -4.01 20.64
C ALA A 119 -21.32 -4.99 19.45
N VAL A 120 -20.18 -5.11 18.76
CA VAL A 120 -19.99 -6.08 17.69
C VAL A 120 -20.00 -7.50 18.25
N LEU A 121 -19.28 -7.75 19.33
CA LEU A 121 -19.20 -9.07 19.95
C LEU A 121 -20.54 -9.50 20.56
N ASP A 122 -21.26 -8.59 21.19
CA ASP A 122 -22.62 -8.79 21.65
C ASP A 122 -23.55 -9.26 20.52
N TYR A 123 -23.41 -8.64 19.34
CA TYR A 123 -24.18 -9.03 18.16
C TYR A 123 -23.77 -10.38 17.60
N LEU A 124 -22.44 -10.66 17.50
CA LEU A 124 -21.92 -11.88 16.86
C LEU A 124 -22.05 -13.12 17.75
N GLU A 125 -21.98 -12.96 19.08
CA GLU A 125 -21.84 -14.06 20.03
C GLU A 125 -23.10 -14.24 20.92
N GLU A 126 -23.84 -13.15 21.19
CA GLU A 126 -24.98 -13.15 22.10
C GLU A 126 -26.32 -12.86 21.40
N ASP A 127 -26.34 -12.82 20.05
CA ASP A 127 -27.53 -12.53 19.24
C ASP A 127 -28.27 -11.23 19.63
N LYS A 128 -27.53 -10.24 20.19
CA LYS A 128 -28.06 -8.89 20.47
C LYS A 128 -28.31 -8.11 19.20
N ALA A 129 -28.90 -6.91 19.32
CA ALA A 129 -29.20 -6.05 18.19
C ALA A 129 -27.95 -5.68 17.40
N LYS A 130 -28.06 -5.63 16.06
CA LYS A 130 -26.98 -5.17 15.18
C LYS A 130 -26.62 -3.72 15.52
N PRO A 131 -25.32 -3.40 15.69
CA PRO A 131 -24.87 -2.02 15.94
C PRO A 131 -25.38 -1.04 14.88
N ALA A 132 -25.71 0.17 15.31
CA ALA A 132 -26.09 1.25 14.40
C ALA A 132 -24.94 1.60 13.47
N ARG A 133 -25.25 1.87 12.20
CA ARG A 133 -24.27 2.31 11.21
C ARG A 133 -23.93 3.77 11.44
N LYS A 134 -22.64 4.11 11.46
CA LYS A 134 -22.15 5.45 11.76
C LYS A 134 -21.13 5.92 10.73
N ALA A 135 -21.11 7.22 10.44
CA ALA A 135 -20.09 7.87 9.64
C ALA A 135 -19.28 8.85 10.49
N LEU A 136 -17.97 8.86 10.28
CA LEU A 136 -17.09 9.94 10.69
C LEU A 136 -17.08 11.00 9.57
N VAL A 137 -17.42 12.25 9.92
CA VAL A 137 -17.40 13.40 9.03
C VAL A 137 -16.40 14.43 9.55
N VAL A 138 -15.41 14.77 8.74
CA VAL A 138 -14.38 15.77 9.05
C VAL A 138 -14.71 17.07 8.32
N ILE A 139 -14.85 18.14 9.08
CA ILE A 139 -15.18 19.48 8.56
C ILE A 139 -14.04 20.44 8.88
N PHE A 140 -13.60 21.18 7.86
CA PHE A 140 -12.71 22.32 8.04
C PHE A 140 -13.55 23.57 8.22
N GLU A 141 -13.49 24.19 9.39
CA GLU A 141 -14.28 25.36 9.77
C GLU A 141 -13.41 26.64 9.63
N GLY A 142 -13.29 27.13 8.40
CA GLY A 142 -12.47 28.29 8.04
C GLY A 142 -13.06 29.63 8.51
N GLU A 143 -14.40 29.71 8.72
CA GLU A 143 -15.10 30.90 9.25
C GLU A 143 -14.87 31.10 10.77
N GLY A 144 -14.36 30.07 11.45
CA GLY A 144 -14.10 30.14 12.89
C GLY A 144 -13.11 31.26 13.26
N SER A 145 -13.24 31.79 14.46
CA SER A 145 -12.29 32.78 14.99
C SER A 145 -11.79 32.34 16.37
N PRO A 146 -10.63 31.63 16.43
CA PRO A 146 -9.77 31.17 15.32
C PRO A 146 -10.42 30.04 14.49
N PRO A 147 -9.96 29.78 13.24
CA PRO A 147 -10.42 28.66 12.44
C PRO A 147 -9.94 27.32 13.07
N PHE A 148 -10.71 26.25 12.85
CA PHE A 148 -10.41 24.93 13.43
C PHE A 148 -10.92 23.78 12.56
N VAL A 149 -10.59 22.56 12.91
CA VAL A 149 -11.16 21.34 12.34
C VAL A 149 -12.04 20.66 13.37
N GLN A 150 -13.22 20.22 12.97
CA GLN A 150 -14.15 19.49 13.81
C GLN A 150 -14.54 18.16 13.18
N GLU A 151 -14.50 17.12 13.98
CA GLU A 151 -15.01 15.80 13.62
C GLU A 151 -16.43 15.60 14.17
N TYR A 152 -17.29 15.01 13.34
CA TYR A 152 -18.68 14.69 13.68
C TYR A 152 -18.96 13.22 13.44
N ILE A 153 -19.83 12.65 14.27
CA ILE A 153 -20.37 11.30 14.09
C ILE A 153 -21.81 11.46 13.60
N VAL A 154 -22.09 10.96 12.42
CA VAL A 154 -23.45 10.85 11.86
C VAL A 154 -23.93 9.43 12.06
N THR A 155 -25.11 9.27 12.64
CA THR A 155 -25.70 7.96 12.96
C THR A 155 -26.97 7.75 12.14
N TRP A 156 -27.06 6.62 11.43
CA TRP A 156 -28.29 6.17 10.79
C TRP A 156 -29.20 5.49 11.81
N PRO A 157 -30.50 5.72 11.75
CA PRO A 157 -31.46 5.04 12.62
C PRO A 157 -31.51 3.54 12.27
N ASN A 158 -31.59 2.68 13.30
CA ASN A 158 -31.76 1.24 13.10
C ASN A 158 -33.16 0.86 12.55
N ASN A 159 -34.14 1.75 12.76
CA ASN A 159 -35.53 1.64 12.30
C ASN A 159 -35.91 2.91 11.57
N SER A 160 -37.20 3.09 11.22
CA SER A 160 -37.70 4.34 10.63
C SER A 160 -37.39 5.54 11.54
N GLY A 161 -36.68 6.53 11.02
CA GLY A 161 -36.30 7.76 11.72
C GLY A 161 -35.36 8.62 10.87
N GLU A 162 -34.98 9.77 11.41
CA GLU A 162 -34.02 10.66 10.76
C GLU A 162 -32.60 10.40 11.25
N MET A 163 -31.59 10.67 10.39
CA MET A 163 -30.19 10.68 10.79
C MET A 163 -29.97 11.72 11.90
N THR A 164 -29.05 11.45 12.79
CA THR A 164 -28.60 12.37 13.83
C THR A 164 -27.10 12.63 13.68
N TYR A 165 -26.63 13.74 14.22
CA TYR A 165 -25.18 14.02 14.29
C TYR A 165 -24.80 14.60 15.64
N GLU A 166 -23.58 14.31 16.05
CA GLU A 166 -22.96 14.84 17.26
C GLU A 166 -21.49 15.15 17.03
N LYS A 167 -20.92 16.07 17.79
CA LYS A 167 -19.49 16.30 17.78
C LYS A 167 -18.79 15.07 18.37
N ARG A 168 -17.75 14.59 17.68
CA ARG A 168 -16.88 13.59 18.27
C ARG A 168 -16.21 14.17 19.51
N ASN A 169 -16.14 13.38 20.58
CA ASN A 169 -15.51 13.77 21.84
C ASN A 169 -14.06 14.27 21.62
N GLY A 170 -13.71 15.38 22.25
CA GLY A 170 -12.41 16.02 22.16
C GLY A 170 -12.50 17.53 21.88
N ASN A 171 -11.37 18.21 22.05
CA ASN A 171 -11.25 19.62 21.71
C ASN A 171 -11.20 19.78 20.18
N PRO A 172 -11.66 20.93 19.64
CA PRO A 172 -11.44 21.24 18.23
C PRO A 172 -9.95 21.16 17.87
N ILE A 173 -9.68 20.60 16.71
CA ILE A 173 -8.31 20.42 16.22
C ILE A 173 -7.86 21.72 15.56
N LEU A 174 -6.60 22.11 15.79
CA LEU A 174 -6.07 23.35 15.23
C LEU A 174 -6.09 23.31 13.69
N PHE A 175 -6.49 24.41 13.09
CA PHE A 175 -6.63 24.53 11.63
C PHE A 175 -5.31 24.33 10.87
N ASN A 176 -4.20 24.72 11.47
CA ASN A 176 -2.88 24.59 10.84
C ASN A 176 -2.39 23.16 10.69
N VAL A 177 -2.91 22.21 11.47
CA VAL A 177 -2.51 20.79 11.38
C VAL A 177 -3.33 19.98 10.39
N ARG A 178 -4.35 20.61 9.76
CA ARG A 178 -5.20 19.93 8.77
C ARG A 178 -4.38 19.33 7.62
N PRO A 179 -4.84 18.27 6.98
CA PRO A 179 -4.27 17.76 5.73
C PRO A 179 -4.17 18.82 4.63
N TYR A 180 -3.37 18.53 3.63
CA TYR A 180 -3.32 19.30 2.40
C TYR A 180 -4.52 18.94 1.52
N ASP A 181 -5.26 19.94 1.06
CA ASP A 181 -6.49 19.76 0.28
C ASP A 181 -6.49 20.56 -1.03
N GLN A 182 -7.47 20.29 -1.90
CA GLN A 182 -7.62 20.96 -3.18
C GLN A 182 -7.90 22.46 -3.04
N VAL A 183 -8.62 22.88 -1.98
CA VAL A 183 -8.96 24.29 -1.74
C VAL A 183 -7.69 25.08 -1.44
N GLN A 184 -6.87 24.54 -0.56
CA GLN A 184 -5.56 25.10 -0.23
C GLN A 184 -4.63 25.09 -1.44
N ARG A 185 -4.60 23.99 -2.22
CA ARG A 185 -3.80 23.89 -3.44
C ARG A 185 -4.16 24.97 -4.46
N LYS A 186 -5.45 25.21 -4.70
CA LYS A 186 -5.93 26.29 -5.58
C LYS A 186 -5.41 27.67 -5.13
N ALA A 187 -5.42 27.94 -3.82
CA ALA A 187 -4.91 29.18 -3.25
C ALA A 187 -3.38 29.31 -3.40
N LEU A 188 -2.62 28.25 -3.07
CA LEU A 188 -1.17 28.21 -3.22
C LEU A 188 -0.73 28.35 -4.69
N THR A 189 -1.44 27.72 -5.62
CA THR A 189 -1.15 27.79 -7.05
C THR A 189 -1.10 29.24 -7.54
N LYS A 190 -1.96 30.13 -7.03
CA LYS A 190 -1.95 31.55 -7.40
C LYS A 190 -0.66 32.24 -6.96
N ILE A 191 -0.19 31.98 -5.75
CA ILE A 191 1.04 32.56 -5.19
C ILE A 191 2.28 32.04 -5.95
N VAL A 192 2.30 30.73 -6.22
CA VAL A 192 3.37 30.09 -7.01
C VAL A 192 3.40 30.62 -8.44
N LEU A 193 2.24 30.81 -9.07
CA LEU A 193 2.13 31.37 -10.42
C LEU A 193 2.71 32.78 -10.49
N GLU A 194 2.40 33.63 -9.52
CA GLU A 194 2.92 35.00 -9.42
C GLU A 194 4.46 35.01 -9.30
N ALA A 195 5.01 34.19 -8.41
CA ALA A 195 6.44 34.05 -8.19
C ALA A 195 7.17 33.51 -9.44
N THR A 196 6.63 32.44 -10.04
CA THR A 196 7.25 31.79 -11.21
C THR A 196 7.10 32.62 -12.50
N THR A 197 6.06 33.45 -12.61
CA THR A 197 5.91 34.42 -13.72
C THR A 197 7.04 35.44 -13.66
N LYS A 198 7.37 35.99 -12.47
CA LYS A 198 8.54 36.86 -12.31
C LYS A 198 9.84 36.15 -12.70
N ALA A 199 9.99 34.87 -12.23
CA ALA A 199 11.19 34.08 -12.47
C ALA A 199 11.22 33.37 -13.85
N PHE A 200 10.29 33.65 -14.75
CA PHE A 200 10.14 32.96 -16.04
C PHE A 200 11.46 32.81 -16.83
N ARG A 201 12.19 33.93 -17.00
CA ARG A 201 13.46 33.95 -17.75
C ARG A 201 14.49 33.04 -17.09
N LEU A 202 14.64 33.14 -15.78
CA LEU A 202 15.57 32.31 -14.98
C LEU A 202 15.24 30.81 -15.14
N LEU A 203 13.97 30.43 -14.98
CA LEU A 203 13.52 29.04 -15.08
C LEU A 203 13.77 28.48 -16.49
N ASN A 204 13.41 29.26 -17.51
CA ASN A 204 13.58 28.88 -18.92
C ASN A 204 15.05 28.68 -19.29
N GLU A 205 15.92 29.61 -18.88
CA GLU A 205 17.39 29.56 -19.16
C GLU A 205 18.04 28.41 -18.38
N SER A 206 17.64 28.16 -17.12
CA SER A 206 18.28 27.16 -16.25
C SER A 206 17.86 25.73 -16.53
N TYR A 207 16.64 25.51 -17.02
CA TYR A 207 16.04 24.16 -17.10
C TYR A 207 15.65 23.77 -18.53
N ASP A 208 16.41 24.20 -19.51
CA ASP A 208 16.25 23.82 -20.92
C ASP A 208 14.84 24.09 -21.48
N GLY A 209 14.33 25.29 -21.22
CA GLY A 209 13.03 25.75 -21.70
C GLY A 209 11.83 25.31 -20.79
N PHE A 210 12.05 24.57 -19.70
CA PHE A 210 10.99 24.25 -18.76
C PHE A 210 10.64 25.46 -17.89
N CYS A 211 9.37 25.71 -17.72
CA CYS A 211 8.83 26.73 -16.81
C CYS A 211 7.46 26.33 -16.25
N TYR A 212 6.96 27.09 -15.29
CA TYR A 212 5.70 26.74 -14.61
C TYR A 212 4.45 27.14 -15.42
N HIS A 213 4.54 28.18 -16.23
CA HIS A 213 3.41 28.75 -16.97
C HIS A 213 3.87 29.32 -18.32
N ASN A 214 2.99 29.27 -19.33
CA ASN A 214 3.23 29.76 -20.70
C ASN A 214 4.39 29.05 -21.46
N CYS A 215 4.70 27.82 -21.11
CA CYS A 215 5.67 26.97 -21.79
C CYS A 215 4.95 25.86 -22.55
N THR A 216 5.17 25.77 -23.85
CA THR A 216 4.55 24.73 -24.67
C THR A 216 5.25 23.40 -24.40
N ASN A 217 4.53 22.44 -23.81
CA ASN A 217 4.97 21.05 -23.52
C ASN A 217 6.23 20.89 -22.63
N LYS A 218 6.72 21.98 -22.00
CA LYS A 218 7.86 21.93 -21.06
C LYS A 218 7.47 22.53 -19.72
N LEU A 219 6.55 21.89 -19.02
CA LEU A 219 6.00 22.36 -17.76
C LEU A 219 6.77 21.87 -16.54
N LEU A 220 6.84 22.70 -15.52
CA LEU A 220 7.22 22.34 -14.17
C LEU A 220 5.98 22.18 -13.32
N LYS A 221 6.04 21.26 -12.35
CA LYS A 221 5.05 21.09 -11.29
C LYS A 221 5.71 21.21 -9.93
N PHE A 222 4.96 21.64 -8.93
CA PHE A 222 5.48 21.75 -7.57
C PHE A 222 4.88 20.71 -6.64
N HIS A 223 5.65 20.35 -5.63
CA HIS A 223 5.27 19.39 -4.59
C HIS A 223 5.59 19.99 -3.22
N PRO A 224 4.60 20.07 -2.30
CA PRO A 224 4.87 20.45 -0.94
C PRO A 224 5.58 19.32 -0.20
N GLN A 225 6.45 19.68 0.74
CA GLN A 225 7.09 18.77 1.66
C GLN A 225 6.22 18.63 2.93
N GLY A 226 6.30 17.53 3.63
CA GLY A 226 5.77 17.36 5.00
C GLY A 226 6.91 17.25 6.02
N PRO A 227 6.69 17.65 7.29
CA PRO A 227 5.52 18.29 7.86
C PRO A 227 5.40 19.79 7.52
N PHE A 228 4.20 20.35 7.73
CA PHE A 228 3.94 21.77 7.50
C PHE A 228 4.26 22.60 8.76
N GLY A 229 5.54 22.91 8.96
CA GLY A 229 6.03 23.66 10.11
C GLY A 229 6.73 22.79 11.15
N LYS A 230 7.32 23.43 12.17
CA LYS A 230 7.99 22.78 13.29
C LYS A 230 7.06 22.52 14.46
N THR A 231 6.01 23.33 14.57
CA THR A 231 5.01 23.24 15.62
C THR A 231 3.61 23.25 15.01
N ARG A 232 2.60 22.87 15.76
CA ARG A 232 1.20 22.88 15.35
C ARG A 232 0.63 24.29 15.08
N ASP A 233 1.31 25.34 15.52
CA ASP A 233 0.90 26.72 15.33
C ASP A 233 1.43 27.32 14.02
N GLU A 234 2.46 26.72 13.46
CA GLU A 234 3.04 27.07 12.17
C GLU A 234 2.39 26.29 11.03
N ARG A 235 2.40 26.87 9.83
CA ARG A 235 2.08 26.13 8.61
C ARG A 235 2.97 26.64 7.49
N THR A 236 4.12 26.00 7.33
CA THR A 236 5.18 26.38 6.40
C THR A 236 5.67 25.14 5.65
N THR A 237 6.13 25.31 4.41
CA THR A 237 6.72 24.21 3.64
C THR A 237 7.70 24.70 2.60
N TRP A 238 8.65 23.85 2.22
CA TRP A 238 9.40 23.97 0.99
C TRP A 238 8.60 23.31 -0.15
N LEU A 239 8.49 24.01 -1.28
CA LEU A 239 7.93 23.49 -2.53
C LEU A 239 9.09 23.09 -3.43
N GLN A 240 9.27 21.80 -3.66
CA GLN A 240 10.19 21.29 -4.69
C GLN A 240 9.52 21.41 -6.07
N PHE A 241 10.30 21.75 -7.07
CA PHE A 241 9.85 21.69 -8.46
C PHE A 241 10.50 20.52 -9.19
N THR A 242 9.68 19.86 -10.01
CA THR A 242 10.11 18.79 -10.91
C THR A 242 9.59 19.08 -12.31
N ARG A 243 10.21 18.50 -13.33
CA ARG A 243 9.63 18.52 -14.68
C ARG A 243 8.35 17.70 -14.70
N ASP A 244 7.33 18.22 -15.37
CA ASP A 244 6.06 17.51 -15.57
C ASP A 244 6.18 16.52 -16.73
N LEU A 245 6.90 15.44 -16.44
CA LEU A 245 7.19 14.32 -17.33
C LEU A 245 6.83 13.03 -16.59
N GLU A 246 6.73 11.94 -17.35
CA GLU A 246 6.73 10.59 -16.76
C GLU A 246 8.02 10.42 -15.93
N GLY A 247 7.90 9.82 -14.76
CA GLY A 247 9.03 9.71 -13.82
C GLY A 247 9.49 11.05 -13.26
N GLY A 248 8.57 11.97 -12.99
CA GLY A 248 8.89 13.33 -12.50
C GLY A 248 9.76 13.35 -11.25
N SER A 249 9.71 12.33 -10.38
CA SER A 249 10.56 12.20 -9.19
C SER A 249 12.05 12.04 -9.54
N LEU A 250 12.36 11.52 -10.74
CA LEU A 250 13.71 11.41 -11.28
C LEU A 250 14.14 12.65 -12.11
N ASN A 251 13.32 13.69 -12.09
CA ASN A 251 13.55 14.91 -12.88
C ASN A 251 13.40 16.19 -12.04
N PRO A 252 14.09 16.26 -10.87
CA PRO A 252 14.07 17.47 -10.04
C PRO A 252 14.75 18.65 -10.73
N VAL A 253 14.42 19.86 -10.28
CA VAL A 253 15.13 21.09 -10.63
C VAL A 253 15.55 21.83 -9.37
N ASP A 254 16.66 22.57 -9.45
CA ASP A 254 17.27 23.29 -8.34
C ASP A 254 16.60 24.63 -8.04
N PHE A 255 15.28 24.64 -8.03
CA PHE A 255 14.48 25.78 -7.66
C PHE A 255 13.43 25.35 -6.65
N GLN A 256 13.43 25.98 -5.47
CA GLN A 256 12.48 25.69 -4.40
C GLN A 256 11.97 26.98 -3.77
N LEU A 257 10.72 26.98 -3.32
CA LEU A 257 10.08 28.11 -2.64
C LEU A 257 9.70 27.72 -1.22
N TYR A 258 10.13 28.50 -0.23
CA TYR A 258 9.67 28.35 1.14
C TYR A 258 8.48 29.28 1.37
N ILE A 259 7.34 28.66 1.64
CA ILE A 259 6.08 29.37 1.78
C ILE A 259 5.52 29.25 3.21
N ASP A 260 5.00 30.37 3.71
CA ASP A 260 4.28 30.49 4.98
C ASP A 260 2.80 30.74 4.67
N PHE A 261 1.91 29.83 5.15
CA PHE A 261 0.50 29.83 4.75
C PHE A 261 -0.45 29.47 5.93
N PRO A 262 -0.36 30.20 7.07
CA PRO A 262 -1.11 29.91 8.27
C PRO A 262 -2.59 30.27 8.15
N GLY A 263 -3.41 29.56 8.92
CA GLY A 263 -4.82 29.87 9.10
C GLY A 263 -5.65 29.81 7.83
N SER A 264 -6.75 30.60 7.81
CA SER A 264 -7.69 30.65 6.68
C SER A 264 -7.57 31.94 5.84
N ASP A 265 -6.77 32.93 6.26
CA ASP A 265 -6.60 34.19 5.58
C ASP A 265 -5.45 34.16 4.54
N VAL A 266 -5.78 33.90 3.28
CA VAL A 266 -4.83 33.78 2.17
C VAL A 266 -4.03 35.10 1.95
N SER A 267 -4.53 36.26 2.37
CA SER A 267 -3.81 37.52 2.21
C SER A 267 -2.53 37.60 3.10
N LYS A 268 -2.44 36.74 4.09
CA LYS A 268 -1.27 36.63 4.97
C LYS A 268 -0.23 35.61 4.46
N TRP A 269 -0.56 34.85 3.43
CA TRP A 269 0.33 33.84 2.87
C TRP A 269 1.42 34.47 2.04
N LYS A 270 2.67 34.05 2.22
CA LYS A 270 3.82 34.67 1.58
C LYS A 270 4.97 33.70 1.35
N ILE A 271 5.79 33.99 0.36
CA ILE A 271 7.06 33.31 0.13
C ILE A 271 8.11 34.05 0.98
N ASN A 272 8.74 33.29 1.88
CA ASN A 272 9.73 33.83 2.82
C ASN A 272 11.18 33.59 2.37
N LYS A 273 11.43 32.54 1.54
CA LYS A 273 12.76 32.22 1.01
C LYS A 273 12.62 31.57 -0.37
N VAL A 274 13.68 31.70 -1.14
CA VAL A 274 13.86 31.04 -2.43
C VAL A 274 15.21 30.34 -2.44
N TYR A 275 15.23 29.07 -2.83
CA TYR A 275 16.45 28.31 -3.05
C TYR A 275 16.67 28.18 -4.55
N TYR A 276 17.87 28.46 -5.01
CA TYR A 276 18.29 28.29 -6.40
C TYR A 276 19.76 27.91 -6.45
N ASN A 277 20.07 26.78 -7.05
CA ASN A 277 21.43 26.31 -7.31
C ASN A 277 22.37 26.42 -6.08
N GLY A 278 21.96 25.81 -4.93
CA GLY A 278 22.74 25.80 -3.68
C GLY A 278 22.70 27.09 -2.87
N GLN A 279 22.02 28.13 -3.33
CA GLN A 279 21.98 29.44 -2.72
C GLN A 279 20.57 29.80 -2.27
N THR A 280 20.46 30.52 -1.16
CA THR A 280 19.18 30.97 -0.61
C THR A 280 19.04 32.50 -0.72
N PHE A 281 17.83 32.95 -1.07
CA PHE A 281 17.46 34.36 -1.22
C PHE A 281 16.20 34.65 -0.39
N ASN A 282 16.04 35.88 0.07
CA ASN A 282 14.88 36.26 0.87
C ASN A 282 13.61 36.41 0.06
N THR A 283 13.71 36.80 -1.20
CA THR A 283 12.58 36.98 -2.11
C THR A 283 12.94 36.57 -3.54
N VAL A 284 11.93 36.37 -4.38
CA VAL A 284 12.12 36.14 -5.82
C VAL A 284 12.79 37.35 -6.48
N ASP A 285 12.39 38.54 -6.08
CA ASP A 285 12.96 39.79 -6.61
C ASP A 285 14.45 39.95 -6.27
N ASP A 286 14.84 39.52 -5.06
CA ASP A 286 16.24 39.49 -4.62
C ASP A 286 17.07 38.49 -5.44
N LEU A 287 16.56 37.27 -5.65
CA LEU A 287 17.17 36.31 -6.56
C LEU A 287 17.34 36.89 -7.96
N LEU A 288 16.31 37.49 -8.55
CA LEU A 288 16.36 38.05 -9.92
C LEU A 288 17.34 39.23 -10.04
N PHE A 289 17.41 40.06 -9.00
CA PHE A 289 18.39 41.16 -8.95
C PHE A 289 19.83 40.60 -9.01
N GLN A 290 20.13 39.54 -8.25
CA GLN A 290 21.45 38.91 -8.28
C GLN A 290 21.68 38.13 -9.60
N TYR A 291 20.67 37.44 -10.12
CA TYR A 291 20.74 36.66 -11.36
C TYR A 291 21.11 37.53 -12.57
N ASN A 292 20.64 38.78 -12.61
CA ASN A 292 20.91 39.72 -13.68
C ASN A 292 22.28 40.41 -13.56
N LYS A 293 22.97 40.31 -12.44
CA LYS A 293 24.34 40.82 -12.29
C LYS A 293 25.36 39.84 -12.81
N LEU A 294 26.36 40.30 -13.50
CA LEU A 294 27.45 39.46 -13.95
C LEU A 294 28.23 38.86 -12.79
N ASN A 295 28.40 37.53 -12.77
CA ASN A 295 29.15 36.80 -11.75
C ASN A 295 28.70 37.01 -10.29
N ALA A 296 27.47 37.47 -10.06
CA ALA A 296 26.96 37.67 -8.69
C ALA A 296 26.53 36.39 -8.03
N ILE A 297 26.05 35.42 -8.82
CA ILE A 297 25.62 34.10 -8.34
C ILE A 297 26.04 33.00 -9.32
N SER A 298 26.19 31.77 -8.80
CA SER A 298 26.35 30.59 -9.62
C SER A 298 25.03 30.26 -10.32
N LYS A 299 25.05 30.17 -11.67
CA LYS A 299 23.88 29.86 -12.46
C LYS A 299 23.84 28.36 -12.77
N SER A 300 22.68 27.74 -12.60
CA SER A 300 22.43 26.36 -12.97
C SER A 300 22.07 26.24 -14.44
N PHE A 301 22.51 25.15 -15.07
CA PHE A 301 21.92 24.66 -16.30
C PHE A 301 21.76 23.14 -16.19
N ILE A 302 20.51 22.72 -16.09
CA ILE A 302 20.15 21.28 -15.99
C ILE A 302 19.39 20.96 -17.31
N PRO A 303 20.05 20.27 -18.28
CA PRO A 303 19.41 19.91 -19.53
C PRO A 303 18.27 18.92 -19.32
N ALA A 304 17.32 18.87 -20.22
CA ALA A 304 16.31 17.81 -20.23
C ALA A 304 17.00 16.46 -20.47
N PRO A 305 16.52 15.39 -19.84
CA PRO A 305 17.06 14.06 -20.07
C PRO A 305 16.87 13.66 -21.53
N LYS A 306 17.93 13.14 -22.16
CA LYS A 306 17.90 12.70 -23.57
C LYS A 306 17.19 11.37 -23.74
N THR A 307 17.21 10.54 -22.72
CA THR A 307 16.55 9.23 -22.64
C THR A 307 15.55 9.25 -21.50
N PRO A 308 14.36 8.67 -21.68
CA PRO A 308 13.40 8.54 -20.59
C PRO A 308 14.00 7.72 -19.43
N LEU A 309 13.86 8.23 -18.20
CA LEU A 309 14.27 7.53 -16.96
C LEU A 309 13.09 6.85 -16.28
N PHE A 310 11.94 6.73 -16.94
CA PHE A 310 10.69 6.44 -16.27
C PHE A 310 10.06 5.10 -16.64
N SER A 311 10.51 4.42 -17.70
CA SER A 311 9.76 3.27 -18.21
C SER A 311 10.59 2.01 -18.29
N SER A 312 10.09 0.94 -17.70
CA SER A 312 10.53 -0.44 -17.93
C SER A 312 9.89 -1.06 -19.19
N TYR A 313 8.95 -0.36 -19.86
CA TYR A 313 8.34 -0.80 -21.10
C TYR A 313 9.15 -0.45 -22.35
N ASP A 314 10.03 0.52 -22.22
CA ASP A 314 10.96 0.94 -23.28
C ASP A 314 12.38 0.47 -22.89
N PRO A 315 12.64 -0.85 -23.02
CA PRO A 315 13.90 -1.40 -22.56
C PRO A 315 15.06 -0.75 -23.36
N SER A 316 16.03 -0.25 -22.63
CA SER A 316 17.24 0.36 -23.18
C SER A 316 18.21 -0.66 -23.79
N GLY A 317 17.87 -1.92 -23.76
CA GLY A 317 18.70 -3.04 -24.23
C GLY A 317 18.30 -3.61 -25.59
N ILE A 318 18.91 -4.73 -25.94
CA ILE A 318 18.57 -5.47 -27.16
C ILE A 318 17.14 -6.00 -27.03
N PRO A 319 16.24 -5.76 -28.01
CA PRO A 319 14.87 -6.27 -27.95
C PRO A 319 14.86 -7.80 -27.75
N LEU A 320 13.98 -8.27 -26.85
CA LEU A 320 13.80 -9.70 -26.64
C LEU A 320 13.42 -10.39 -27.96
N SER A 321 14.00 -11.56 -28.19
CA SER A 321 13.69 -12.36 -29.39
C SER A 321 12.17 -12.58 -29.49
N GLN A 322 11.60 -12.45 -30.69
CA GLN A 322 10.20 -12.78 -30.99
C GLN A 322 9.82 -14.23 -30.61
N LYS A 323 10.83 -15.08 -30.35
CA LYS A 323 10.66 -16.49 -29.92
C LYS A 323 10.79 -16.66 -28.39
N ALA A 324 10.70 -15.58 -27.60
CA ALA A 324 10.70 -15.69 -26.15
C ALA A 324 9.60 -16.65 -25.65
N ARG A 325 9.96 -17.56 -24.76
CA ARG A 325 8.98 -18.48 -24.15
C ARG A 325 8.05 -17.70 -23.22
N ARG A 326 6.79 -18.05 -23.21
CA ARG A 326 5.81 -17.49 -22.25
C ARG A 326 6.19 -17.93 -20.83
N SER A 327 5.97 -17.06 -19.86
CA SER A 327 6.10 -17.38 -18.44
C SER A 327 5.03 -18.39 -18.00
N PRO A 328 5.28 -19.13 -16.89
CA PRO A 328 4.24 -19.96 -16.27
C PRO A 328 3.02 -19.11 -15.89
N ARG A 329 1.84 -19.69 -16.04
CA ARG A 329 0.57 -19.09 -15.62
C ARG A 329 -0.10 -19.99 -14.60
N MET A 330 -0.76 -19.38 -13.61
CA MET A 330 -1.59 -20.09 -12.66
C MET A 330 -3.01 -20.24 -13.24
N PHE A 331 -3.64 -21.37 -12.96
CA PHE A 331 -5.04 -21.65 -13.31
C PHE A 331 -5.68 -22.46 -12.18
N GLU A 332 -6.99 -22.40 -12.07
CA GLU A 332 -7.81 -23.06 -11.07
C GLU A 332 -8.72 -24.05 -11.78
N PRO A 333 -8.33 -25.33 -11.94
CA PRO A 333 -9.03 -26.28 -12.81
C PRO A 333 -10.49 -26.52 -12.37
N ASP A 334 -10.75 -26.55 -11.08
CA ASP A 334 -12.08 -26.78 -10.48
C ASP A 334 -12.74 -25.46 -10.02
N GLY A 335 -12.19 -24.31 -10.44
CA GLY A 335 -12.61 -23.01 -9.94
C GLY A 335 -11.97 -22.64 -8.61
N LYS A 336 -12.43 -21.53 -8.00
CA LYS A 336 -11.85 -20.97 -6.77
C LYS A 336 -12.15 -21.83 -5.55
N ARG A 337 -11.11 -22.11 -4.75
CA ARG A 337 -11.26 -22.81 -3.46
C ARG A 337 -11.58 -21.85 -2.30
N PHE A 338 -11.74 -20.56 -2.56
CA PHE A 338 -12.27 -19.60 -1.61
C PHE A 338 -13.64 -19.08 -2.07
N SER A 339 -14.48 -18.71 -1.13
CA SER A 339 -15.78 -18.09 -1.39
C SER A 339 -15.82 -16.65 -0.91
N VAL A 340 -16.71 -15.86 -1.51
CA VAL A 340 -16.85 -14.43 -1.26
C VAL A 340 -18.32 -14.09 -1.03
N SER A 341 -18.62 -13.39 0.05
CA SER A 341 -19.95 -12.80 0.29
C SER A 341 -19.77 -11.33 0.70
N GLY A 342 -19.94 -10.42 -0.27
CA GLY A 342 -19.60 -9.00 -0.07
C GLY A 342 -18.11 -8.79 0.21
N ARG A 343 -17.75 -8.42 1.44
CA ARG A 343 -16.38 -8.26 1.93
C ARG A 343 -15.91 -9.40 2.82
N HIS A 344 -16.74 -10.41 2.99
CA HIS A 344 -16.39 -11.61 3.75
C HIS A 344 -15.74 -12.64 2.85
N ILE A 345 -14.60 -13.17 3.27
CA ILE A 345 -13.82 -14.20 2.58
C ILE A 345 -13.80 -15.46 3.45
N LYS A 346 -14.03 -16.61 2.82
CA LYS A 346 -13.84 -17.92 3.46
C LYS A 346 -12.90 -18.77 2.59
N TYR A 347 -11.83 -19.27 3.19
CA TYR A 347 -10.82 -20.10 2.52
C TYR A 347 -10.40 -21.26 3.42
N MET A 348 -10.71 -22.46 3.02
CA MET A 348 -10.44 -23.67 3.83
C MET A 348 -10.95 -23.48 5.27
N GLN A 349 -10.05 -23.43 6.25
CA GLN A 349 -10.36 -23.22 7.66
C GLN A 349 -10.41 -21.74 8.09
N TRP A 350 -10.05 -20.82 7.19
CA TRP A 350 -10.03 -19.39 7.45
C TRP A 350 -11.34 -18.71 7.06
N SER A 351 -11.72 -17.70 7.85
CA SER A 351 -12.73 -16.71 7.45
C SER A 351 -12.40 -15.34 8.04
N PHE A 352 -12.68 -14.27 7.32
CA PHE A 352 -12.48 -12.90 7.76
C PHE A 352 -13.28 -11.91 6.91
N ASP A 353 -13.54 -10.73 7.47
CA ASP A 353 -14.05 -9.57 6.75
C ASP A 353 -12.92 -8.57 6.50
N PHE A 354 -13.03 -7.78 5.43
CA PHE A 354 -12.05 -6.72 5.16
C PHE A 354 -12.70 -5.42 4.69
N ARG A 355 -11.99 -4.31 4.88
CA ARG A 355 -12.37 -2.99 4.37
C ARG A 355 -11.14 -2.16 4.02
N MET A 356 -11.36 -1.00 3.38
CA MET A 356 -10.32 -0.01 3.07
C MET A 356 -10.62 1.30 3.79
N ASP A 357 -9.88 1.56 4.86
CA ASP A 357 -9.95 2.84 5.58
C ASP A 357 -9.30 3.96 4.76
N SER A 358 -9.96 5.11 4.65
CA SER A 358 -9.47 6.23 3.82
C SER A 358 -8.15 6.83 4.33
N VAL A 359 -7.87 6.75 5.62
CA VAL A 359 -6.66 7.31 6.23
C VAL A 359 -5.51 6.32 6.19
N SER A 360 -5.74 5.07 6.61
CA SER A 360 -4.68 4.08 6.84
C SER A 360 -4.63 2.94 5.82
N GLY A 361 -5.71 2.66 5.08
CA GLY A 361 -5.74 1.58 4.08
C GLY A 361 -6.37 0.27 4.59
N PRO A 362 -5.76 -0.91 4.34
CA PRO A 362 -6.39 -2.20 4.56
C PRO A 362 -6.60 -2.51 6.05
N GLN A 363 -7.81 -3.00 6.37
CA GLN A 363 -8.20 -3.47 7.69
C GLN A 363 -8.98 -4.79 7.55
N LEU A 364 -8.60 -5.80 8.31
CA LEU A 364 -9.25 -7.10 8.39
C LEU A 364 -9.87 -7.27 9.77
N PHE A 365 -11.06 -7.88 9.80
CA PHE A 365 -11.84 -8.06 11.03
C PHE A 365 -12.35 -9.48 11.19
N ASP A 366 -12.61 -9.88 12.45
CA ASP A 366 -13.18 -11.16 12.84
C ASP A 366 -12.48 -12.35 12.15
N ILE A 367 -11.13 -12.33 12.22
CA ILE A 367 -10.30 -13.37 11.60
C ILE A 367 -10.43 -14.64 12.42
N ARG A 368 -10.97 -15.69 11.78
CA ARG A 368 -11.22 -16.99 12.40
C ARG A 368 -10.45 -18.08 11.69
N PHE A 369 -10.03 -19.07 12.48
CA PHE A 369 -9.52 -20.35 11.99
C PHE A 369 -10.25 -21.50 12.68
N LYS A 370 -10.79 -22.44 11.89
CA LYS A 370 -11.69 -23.51 12.39
C LYS A 370 -12.83 -22.91 13.24
N ASP A 371 -13.48 -21.86 12.74
CA ASP A 371 -14.58 -21.10 13.35
C ASP A 371 -14.25 -20.38 14.68
N LYS A 372 -13.04 -20.54 15.22
CA LYS A 372 -12.58 -19.83 16.41
C LYS A 372 -11.92 -18.51 16.01
N ARG A 373 -12.34 -17.40 16.61
CA ARG A 373 -11.66 -16.11 16.44
C ARG A 373 -10.26 -16.19 17.02
N ILE A 374 -9.28 -15.73 16.24
CA ILE A 374 -7.88 -15.57 16.63
C ILE A 374 -7.57 -14.09 16.80
N ILE A 375 -8.14 -13.24 15.91
CA ILE A 375 -7.87 -11.81 15.85
C ILE A 375 -9.19 -11.10 15.57
N TYR A 376 -9.49 -10.06 16.37
CA TYR A 376 -10.64 -9.21 16.13
C TYR A 376 -10.34 -8.19 15.01
N GLU A 377 -9.17 -7.53 15.06
CA GLU A 377 -8.72 -6.57 14.06
C GLU A 377 -7.24 -6.79 13.73
N LEU A 378 -6.91 -6.90 12.44
CA LEU A 378 -5.56 -6.83 11.90
C LEU A 378 -5.54 -5.74 10.85
N SER A 379 -4.88 -4.62 11.14
CA SER A 379 -4.98 -3.44 10.28
C SER A 379 -3.67 -2.69 10.13
N LEU A 380 -3.42 -2.16 8.93
CA LEU A 380 -2.41 -1.13 8.74
C LEU A 380 -2.87 0.15 9.46
N GLN A 381 -2.01 0.73 10.25
CA GLN A 381 -2.30 1.94 11.01
C GLN A 381 -1.65 3.17 10.39
N GLU A 382 -0.38 3.02 9.97
CA GLU A 382 0.40 4.13 9.47
C GLU A 382 1.63 3.61 8.69
N ALA A 383 2.20 4.48 7.85
CA ALA A 383 3.48 4.30 7.24
C ALA A 383 4.28 5.61 7.27
N ILE A 384 5.59 5.51 7.36
CA ILE A 384 6.49 6.66 7.26
C ILE A 384 7.58 6.45 6.22
N SER A 385 8.07 7.58 5.67
CA SER A 385 9.34 7.65 4.96
C SER A 385 10.07 8.92 5.41
N PHE A 386 11.21 8.75 6.08
CA PHE A 386 12.04 9.85 6.53
C PHE A 386 13.29 9.91 5.66
N TYR A 387 13.44 11.02 4.94
CA TYR A 387 14.49 11.22 3.95
C TYR A 387 15.70 11.95 4.51
N SER A 388 16.85 11.67 3.91
CA SER A 388 18.06 12.46 4.04
C SER A 388 18.34 13.21 2.74
N GLY A 389 19.01 14.37 2.81
CA GLY A 389 19.40 15.15 1.64
C GLY A 389 20.00 16.49 2.03
N PHE A 390 20.58 17.18 1.07
CA PHE A 390 21.25 18.47 1.32
C PHE A 390 20.44 19.69 0.86
N SER A 391 19.46 19.53 -0.03
CA SER A 391 18.59 20.65 -0.39
C SER A 391 17.57 20.93 0.74
N PRO A 392 17.07 22.16 0.85
CA PRO A 392 16.14 22.54 1.90
C PRO A 392 14.89 21.67 1.95
N TYR A 393 14.42 21.19 0.80
CA TYR A 393 13.30 20.27 0.72
C TYR A 393 13.64 18.93 1.41
N PHE A 394 14.76 18.28 1.04
CA PHE A 394 15.10 16.97 1.55
C PHE A 394 15.62 16.98 3.00
N MET A 395 16.27 18.05 3.42
CA MET A 395 16.63 18.24 4.85
C MET A 395 15.42 18.22 5.78
N ALA A 396 14.23 18.47 5.25
CA ALA A 396 13.00 18.57 6.03
C ALA A 396 11.90 17.59 5.57
N ALA A 397 12.19 16.71 4.59
CA ALA A 397 11.21 15.77 4.04
C ALA A 397 11.02 14.56 4.95
N ASN A 398 9.92 14.57 5.72
CA ASN A 398 9.56 13.51 6.63
C ASN A 398 8.05 13.27 6.51
N PHE A 399 7.68 12.12 5.95
CA PHE A 399 6.30 11.84 5.60
C PHE A 399 5.67 10.82 6.54
N VAL A 400 4.51 11.16 7.09
CA VAL A 400 3.56 10.27 7.77
C VAL A 400 2.36 10.13 6.83
N TYR A 401 2.18 8.97 6.24
CA TYR A 401 1.32 8.76 5.07
C TYR A 401 -0.18 8.96 5.34
N GLY A 402 -0.62 8.70 6.58
CA GLY A 402 -1.98 8.98 7.02
C GLY A 402 -2.37 10.45 6.86
N GLY A 403 -1.41 11.38 7.02
CA GLY A 403 -1.62 12.82 6.79
C GLY A 403 -1.95 13.18 5.32
N TRP A 404 -1.74 12.24 4.39
CA TRP A 404 -2.10 12.34 2.98
C TRP A 404 -3.31 11.48 2.63
N ALA A 405 -4.00 10.93 3.64
CA ALA A 405 -5.08 9.96 3.49
C ALA A 405 -4.67 8.79 2.58
N MET A 406 -3.61 8.07 2.98
CA MET A 406 -2.95 7.07 2.13
C MET A 406 -3.89 5.98 1.63
N GLY A 407 -4.92 5.60 2.39
CA GLY A 407 -5.90 4.60 1.95
C GLY A 407 -6.68 4.99 0.70
N THR A 408 -6.74 6.30 0.36
CA THR A 408 -7.34 6.80 -0.89
C THR A 408 -6.39 6.77 -2.08
N LYS A 409 -5.14 6.38 -1.87
CA LYS A 409 -4.09 6.35 -2.90
C LYS A 409 -3.91 4.96 -3.49
N THR A 410 -4.99 4.19 -3.53
CA THR A 410 -5.09 2.95 -4.29
C THR A 410 -5.49 3.26 -5.73
N PHE A 411 -5.08 2.39 -6.65
CA PHE A 411 -5.43 2.48 -8.06
C PHE A 411 -5.88 1.11 -8.57
N GLU A 412 -6.36 1.05 -9.80
CA GLU A 412 -6.77 -0.20 -10.43
C GLU A 412 -5.58 -1.15 -10.57
N LEU A 413 -5.70 -2.34 -9.98
CA LEU A 413 -4.69 -3.39 -10.05
C LEU A 413 -4.77 -4.15 -11.37
N VAL A 414 -3.61 -4.49 -11.92
CA VAL A 414 -3.47 -5.15 -13.21
C VAL A 414 -3.32 -6.67 -13.02
N GLY A 415 -4.30 -7.43 -13.53
CA GLY A 415 -4.22 -8.88 -13.55
C GLY A 415 -3.06 -9.38 -14.39
N GLY A 416 -2.29 -10.34 -13.86
CA GLY A 416 -1.08 -10.88 -14.49
C GLY A 416 0.20 -10.11 -14.16
N VAL A 417 0.11 -8.96 -13.48
CA VAL A 417 1.25 -8.17 -12.98
C VAL A 417 1.12 -7.95 -11.48
N ASP A 418 0.14 -7.14 -11.05
CA ASP A 418 -0.05 -6.82 -9.64
C ASP A 418 -0.64 -7.99 -8.84
N CYS A 419 -1.51 -8.76 -9.50
CA CYS A 419 -2.16 -9.95 -8.97
C CYS A 419 -2.22 -11.02 -10.06
N PRO A 420 -2.31 -12.32 -9.74
CA PRO A 420 -2.58 -13.35 -10.74
C PRO A 420 -3.85 -13.08 -11.53
N GLU A 421 -3.88 -13.54 -12.79
CA GLU A 421 -5.07 -13.39 -13.68
C GLU A 421 -6.32 -14.07 -13.09
N THR A 422 -6.14 -15.08 -12.26
CA THR A 422 -7.22 -15.81 -11.57
C THR A 422 -7.77 -15.09 -10.34
N SER A 423 -7.28 -13.89 -10.00
CA SER A 423 -7.67 -13.16 -8.79
C SER A 423 -9.14 -12.71 -8.81
N LYS A 424 -9.77 -12.63 -7.64
CA LYS A 424 -10.98 -11.87 -7.44
C LYS A 424 -10.63 -10.44 -7.06
N PHE A 425 -11.10 -9.49 -7.86
CA PHE A 425 -10.90 -8.07 -7.63
C PHE A 425 -12.10 -7.43 -6.93
N PHE A 426 -11.82 -6.35 -6.18
CA PHE A 426 -12.83 -5.59 -5.44
C PHE A 426 -12.62 -4.09 -5.65
N ASP A 427 -13.72 -3.40 -5.90
CA ASP A 427 -13.76 -1.95 -5.95
C ASP A 427 -13.71 -1.37 -4.54
N VAL A 428 -13.19 -0.17 -4.37
CA VAL A 428 -13.26 0.60 -3.11
C VAL A 428 -13.90 1.95 -3.36
N VAL A 429 -14.50 2.52 -2.32
CA VAL A 429 -15.19 3.81 -2.38
C VAL A 429 -14.62 4.70 -1.30
N HIS A 430 -14.24 5.92 -1.68
CA HIS A 430 -13.74 6.94 -0.75
C HIS A 430 -14.48 8.26 -0.93
N PHE A 431 -14.52 9.07 0.12
CA PHE A 431 -15.01 10.43 0.10
C PHE A 431 -14.05 11.32 0.88
N VAL A 432 -12.96 11.73 0.21
CA VAL A 432 -11.91 12.57 0.80
C VAL A 432 -11.50 13.63 -0.21
N ASP A 433 -11.48 14.90 0.23
CA ASP A 433 -11.11 16.05 -0.60
C ASP A 433 -11.94 16.14 -1.90
N THR A 434 -13.20 15.82 -1.82
CA THR A 434 -14.14 15.76 -2.95
C THR A 434 -15.55 16.09 -2.51
N ASP A 435 -16.43 16.37 -3.47
CA ASP A 435 -17.88 16.55 -3.24
C ASP A 435 -18.70 15.30 -3.64
N GLN A 436 -18.08 14.31 -4.24
CA GLN A 436 -18.71 13.07 -4.69
C GLN A 436 -17.91 11.85 -4.27
N PRO A 437 -18.57 10.71 -4.00
CA PRO A 437 -17.85 9.44 -3.79
C PRO A 437 -16.94 9.10 -4.97
N GLN A 438 -15.72 8.72 -4.68
CA GLN A 438 -14.73 8.26 -5.65
C GLN A 438 -14.71 6.72 -5.63
N VAL A 439 -15.08 6.10 -6.73
CA VAL A 439 -15.04 4.64 -6.90
C VAL A 439 -13.77 4.27 -7.64
N ILE A 440 -12.89 3.52 -6.97
CA ILE A 440 -11.67 2.99 -7.56
C ILE A 440 -11.93 1.52 -7.88
N LYS A 441 -11.89 1.20 -9.17
CA LYS A 441 -12.11 -0.16 -9.66
C LYS A 441 -10.93 -1.05 -9.32
N ASN A 442 -11.21 -2.34 -9.01
CA ASN A 442 -10.20 -3.36 -8.84
C ASN A 442 -9.04 -2.98 -7.89
N ALA A 443 -9.30 -2.23 -6.81
CA ALA A 443 -8.27 -1.69 -5.92
C ALA A 443 -7.71 -2.71 -4.90
N VAL A 444 -8.41 -3.82 -4.71
CA VAL A 444 -7.99 -4.93 -3.85
C VAL A 444 -8.16 -6.23 -4.63
N CYS A 445 -7.22 -7.15 -4.51
CA CYS A 445 -7.36 -8.49 -5.05
C CYS A 445 -7.24 -9.57 -3.97
N VAL A 446 -7.93 -10.69 -4.18
CA VAL A 446 -7.81 -11.91 -3.38
C VAL A 446 -7.56 -13.08 -4.32
N PHE A 447 -6.56 -13.88 -4.00
CA PHE A 447 -6.15 -15.02 -4.81
C PHE A 447 -5.50 -16.10 -3.98
N GLU A 448 -5.58 -17.33 -4.47
CA GLU A 448 -4.79 -18.44 -3.96
C GLU A 448 -3.53 -18.59 -4.81
N MET A 449 -2.41 -18.91 -4.18
CA MET A 449 -1.15 -19.18 -4.89
C MET A 449 -0.36 -20.31 -4.24
N ASP A 450 0.55 -20.90 -5.02
CA ASP A 450 1.64 -21.72 -4.51
C ASP A 450 2.73 -20.82 -3.94
N SER A 451 3.14 -21.05 -2.70
CA SER A 451 4.23 -20.28 -2.08
C SER A 451 5.62 -20.61 -2.64
N GLY A 452 5.71 -21.58 -3.54
CA GLY A 452 6.98 -22.03 -4.14
C GLY A 452 7.81 -22.97 -3.27
N ILE A 453 7.36 -23.26 -2.05
CA ILE A 453 8.03 -24.18 -1.11
C ILE A 453 7.00 -25.15 -0.51
N PRO A 454 7.40 -26.36 -0.09
CA PRO A 454 6.50 -27.23 0.64
C PRO A 454 6.19 -26.64 2.04
N LEU A 455 4.93 -26.74 2.48
CA LEU A 455 4.54 -26.37 3.85
C LEU A 455 5.16 -27.32 4.87
N ARG A 456 5.19 -28.61 4.53
CA ARG A 456 5.81 -29.67 5.32
C ARG A 456 6.47 -30.66 4.37
N ARG A 457 7.60 -31.24 4.77
CA ARG A 457 8.28 -32.24 3.95
C ARG A 457 9.19 -33.10 4.82
N HIS A 458 9.11 -34.40 4.64
CA HIS A 458 10.07 -35.33 5.21
C HIS A 458 10.36 -36.48 4.24
N PHE A 459 11.58 -36.95 4.25
CA PHE A 459 12.03 -38.16 3.55
C PHE A 459 12.73 -39.06 4.56
N GLU A 460 12.14 -40.22 4.85
CA GLU A 460 12.71 -41.18 5.79
C GLU A 460 13.69 -42.10 5.07
N THR A 461 14.92 -42.19 5.61
CA THR A 461 16.01 -42.99 5.02
C THR A 461 16.53 -44.05 5.97
N ASN A 462 15.83 -44.35 7.08
CA ASN A 462 16.35 -45.20 8.14
C ASN A 462 16.79 -46.58 7.68
N GLY A 463 17.88 -47.06 8.26
CA GLY A 463 18.65 -48.28 7.88
C GLY A 463 17.93 -49.63 8.04
N THR A 464 16.66 -49.66 8.37
CA THR A 464 15.83 -50.87 8.46
C THR A 464 15.21 -51.27 7.12
N GLY A 465 15.57 -50.62 6.02
CA GLY A 465 15.09 -50.96 4.67
C GLY A 465 13.73 -50.32 4.31
N TYR A 466 13.15 -49.53 5.18
CA TYR A 466 11.87 -48.84 4.94
C TYR A 466 12.13 -47.40 4.49
N LYS A 467 11.62 -47.03 3.34
CA LYS A 467 11.73 -45.68 2.79
C LYS A 467 10.33 -45.12 2.53
N PHE A 468 10.10 -43.90 2.93
CA PHE A 468 8.90 -43.17 2.55
C PHE A 468 9.17 -41.66 2.38
N TYR A 469 8.34 -41.03 1.61
CA TYR A 469 8.28 -39.60 1.42
C TYR A 469 6.89 -39.12 1.82
N GLU A 470 6.86 -38.02 2.56
CA GLU A 470 5.64 -37.26 2.78
C GLU A 470 5.90 -35.77 2.50
N GLY A 471 4.98 -35.13 1.86
CA GLY A 471 5.07 -33.71 1.54
C GLY A 471 3.69 -33.06 1.42
N LEU A 472 3.61 -31.83 1.83
CA LEU A 472 2.41 -31.01 1.73
C LEU A 472 2.74 -29.73 0.98
N ALA A 473 2.08 -29.51 -0.18
CA ALA A 473 2.24 -28.30 -0.94
C ALA A 473 1.68 -27.10 -0.16
N SER A 474 2.43 -26.00 -0.13
CA SER A 474 2.03 -24.78 0.54
C SER A 474 1.17 -23.93 -0.40
N ARG A 475 -0.14 -24.11 -0.30
CA ARG A 475 -1.12 -23.24 -0.92
C ARG A 475 -1.57 -22.20 0.09
N VAL A 476 -1.57 -20.94 -0.31
CA VAL A 476 -1.88 -19.79 0.57
C VAL A 476 -2.91 -18.89 -0.08
N LEU A 477 -3.78 -18.31 0.73
CA LEU A 477 -4.63 -17.21 0.29
C LEU A 477 -3.94 -15.89 0.55
N VAL A 478 -3.96 -14.99 -0.41
CA VAL A 478 -3.42 -13.63 -0.29
C VAL A 478 -4.53 -12.62 -0.50
N LEU A 479 -4.65 -11.66 0.41
CA LEU A 479 -5.35 -10.40 0.18
C LEU A 479 -4.28 -9.33 -0.05
N ARG A 480 -4.35 -8.66 -1.21
CA ARG A 480 -3.38 -7.64 -1.64
C ARG A 480 -4.06 -6.33 -2.00
N THR A 481 -3.43 -5.23 -1.63
CA THR A 481 -3.68 -3.90 -2.18
C THR A 481 -2.36 -3.18 -2.40
N ILE A 482 -2.34 -2.21 -3.32
CA ILE A 482 -1.16 -1.38 -3.58
C ILE A 482 -1.55 0.07 -3.34
N ILE A 483 -0.77 0.77 -2.53
CA ILE A 483 -1.00 2.16 -2.17
C ILE A 483 0.15 2.99 -2.71
N THR A 484 -0.17 3.90 -3.65
CA THR A 484 0.81 4.78 -4.31
C THR A 484 0.80 6.15 -3.63
N VAL A 485 1.77 6.40 -2.74
CA VAL A 485 1.93 7.71 -2.13
C VAL A 485 3.08 8.44 -2.81
N ARG A 486 2.74 9.38 -3.70
CA ARG A 486 3.67 10.18 -4.50
C ARG A 486 4.52 9.33 -5.45
N ASN A 487 5.76 9.01 -5.06
CA ASN A 487 6.75 8.29 -5.86
C ASN A 487 6.82 6.79 -5.58
N TYR A 488 6.31 6.34 -4.42
CA TYR A 488 6.37 4.94 -4.00
C TYR A 488 5.03 4.24 -4.10
N ASP A 489 5.11 3.00 -4.58
CA ASP A 489 4.04 2.01 -4.59
C ASP A 489 4.32 1.01 -3.47
N ASN A 490 3.46 0.98 -2.46
CA ASN A 490 3.59 0.08 -1.33
C ASN A 490 2.62 -1.08 -1.49
N ILE A 491 3.14 -2.28 -1.69
CA ILE A 491 2.37 -3.52 -1.80
C ILE A 491 2.12 -4.04 -0.38
N PHE A 492 0.86 -4.21 0.00
CA PHE A 492 0.45 -4.77 1.28
C PHE A 492 -0.23 -6.12 1.07
N ASP A 493 0.38 -7.17 1.63
CA ASP A 493 -0.12 -8.55 1.57
C ASP A 493 -0.47 -9.08 2.95
N PHE A 494 -1.65 -9.70 3.06
CA PHE A 494 -2.06 -10.53 4.17
C PHE A 494 -2.17 -11.97 3.67
N VAL A 495 -1.29 -12.84 4.16
CA VAL A 495 -1.11 -14.20 3.63
C VAL A 495 -1.56 -15.22 4.67
N PHE A 496 -2.51 -16.07 4.31
CA PHE A 496 -3.12 -17.06 5.19
C PHE A 496 -2.65 -18.47 4.84
N TYR A 497 -2.00 -19.12 5.80
CA TYR A 497 -1.43 -20.46 5.64
C TYR A 497 -2.34 -21.55 6.21
N GLN A 498 -2.33 -22.74 5.61
CA GLN A 498 -3.07 -23.91 6.11
C GLN A 498 -2.62 -24.36 7.50
N SER A 499 -1.43 -23.96 7.93
CA SER A 499 -0.91 -24.22 9.28
C SER A 499 -1.54 -23.38 10.39
N GLY A 500 -2.45 -22.45 10.04
CA GLY A 500 -3.01 -21.49 10.98
C GLY A 500 -2.12 -20.25 11.19
N ALA A 501 -1.03 -20.10 10.44
CA ALA A 501 -0.19 -18.90 10.47
C ALA A 501 -0.72 -17.82 9.53
N ILE A 502 -0.46 -16.55 9.88
CA ILE A 502 -0.69 -15.38 9.04
C ILE A 502 0.66 -14.68 8.86
N GLU A 503 1.01 -14.35 7.62
CA GLU A 503 2.14 -13.48 7.30
C GLU A 503 1.60 -12.13 6.80
N VAL A 504 2.13 -11.05 7.34
CA VAL A 504 1.85 -9.67 6.91
C VAL A 504 3.11 -9.12 6.25
N LYS A 505 2.98 -8.64 5.02
CA LYS A 505 4.10 -8.11 4.23
C LYS A 505 3.81 -6.70 3.75
N SER A 506 4.84 -5.86 3.78
CA SER A 506 4.89 -4.54 3.15
C SER A 506 6.10 -4.50 2.24
N THR A 507 5.87 -4.26 0.95
CA THR A 507 6.92 -4.26 -0.05
C THR A 507 6.89 -2.95 -0.82
N PRO A 508 7.77 -1.98 -0.54
CA PRO A 508 7.90 -0.77 -1.32
C PRO A 508 8.56 -1.03 -2.69
N THR A 509 8.08 -0.32 -3.69
CA THR A 509 8.60 -0.22 -5.05
C THR A 509 8.28 1.17 -5.61
N GLY A 510 8.48 1.42 -6.89
CA GLY A 510 8.18 2.71 -7.53
C GLY A 510 9.42 3.54 -7.80
N TYR A 511 9.30 4.86 -7.83
CA TYR A 511 10.42 5.75 -8.14
C TYR A 511 11.18 6.19 -6.91
N VAL A 512 12.52 6.11 -6.95
CA VAL A 512 13.38 6.75 -5.96
C VAL A 512 13.11 8.25 -5.92
N GLN A 513 13.02 8.82 -4.72
CA GLN A 513 13.07 10.27 -4.52
C GLN A 513 14.49 10.75 -4.78
N SER A 514 14.65 11.84 -5.52
CA SER A 514 15.96 12.31 -5.93
C SER A 514 16.09 13.82 -5.91
N GLU A 515 17.34 14.28 -5.82
CA GLU A 515 17.74 15.68 -5.97
C GLU A 515 18.94 15.79 -6.92
N ASN A 516 19.22 17.00 -7.41
CA ASN A 516 20.37 17.19 -8.29
C ASN A 516 21.65 17.09 -7.46
N ASP A 517 22.56 16.23 -7.91
CA ASP A 517 23.88 16.06 -7.31
C ASP A 517 24.70 17.35 -7.32
N ARG A 518 25.49 17.54 -6.27
CA ARG A 518 26.32 18.73 -6.05
C ARG A 518 27.73 18.34 -5.64
N PRO A 519 28.70 18.62 -6.51
CA PRO A 519 30.11 18.30 -6.25
C PRO A 519 30.71 18.96 -5.01
N GLU A 520 30.05 20.03 -4.48
CA GLU A 520 30.52 20.75 -3.28
C GLU A 520 30.09 20.07 -1.97
N VAL A 521 29.12 19.14 -2.04
CA VAL A 521 28.70 18.31 -0.92
C VAL A 521 29.54 17.05 -0.95
N GLU A 522 29.98 16.59 0.22
CA GLU A 522 30.66 15.30 0.33
C GLU A 522 29.73 14.22 -0.24
N ASP A 523 30.17 13.56 -1.31
CA ASP A 523 29.42 12.53 -1.98
C ASP A 523 29.11 11.40 -1.01
N ASP A 524 27.99 10.69 -1.24
CA ASP A 524 27.56 9.50 -0.49
C ASP A 524 27.09 9.71 0.97
N LEU A 525 27.06 10.93 1.51
CA LEU A 525 26.52 11.16 2.85
C LEU A 525 24.99 11.01 2.92
N PHE A 526 24.28 11.39 1.87
CA PHE A 526 22.81 11.43 1.84
C PHE A 526 22.19 10.43 0.87
N GLY A 527 23.02 9.65 0.18
CA GLY A 527 22.63 8.68 -0.84
C GLY A 527 23.72 8.50 -1.88
N HIS A 528 23.37 7.95 -3.03
CA HIS A 528 24.33 7.73 -4.13
C HIS A 528 23.89 8.38 -5.43
N GLU A 529 24.84 8.69 -6.32
CA GLU A 529 24.53 9.08 -7.69
C GLU A 529 23.91 7.87 -8.42
N ILE A 530 22.60 7.95 -8.66
CA ILE A 530 21.84 6.89 -9.34
C ILE A 530 21.79 7.06 -10.85
N HIS A 531 22.04 8.26 -11.34
CA HIS A 531 22.16 8.62 -12.73
C HIS A 531 22.94 9.94 -12.84
N THR A 532 23.49 10.26 -14.02
CA THR A 532 24.31 11.46 -14.21
C THR A 532 23.75 12.71 -13.55
N LYS A 533 24.42 13.22 -12.53
CA LYS A 533 24.04 14.37 -11.70
C LYS A 533 22.69 14.24 -11.00
N LEU A 534 22.31 13.01 -10.66
CA LEU A 534 21.08 12.72 -9.95
C LEU A 534 21.38 11.86 -8.72
N LEU A 535 21.24 12.44 -7.54
CA LEU A 535 21.41 11.76 -6.26
C LEU A 535 20.09 11.11 -5.84
N GLY A 536 20.08 9.81 -5.57
CA GLY A 536 18.99 9.13 -4.90
C GLY A 536 19.11 9.30 -3.39
N ASN A 537 18.03 9.69 -2.72
CA ASN A 537 18.07 10.04 -1.31
C ASN A 537 17.90 8.83 -0.39
N LEU A 538 18.85 8.64 0.55
CA LEU A 538 18.74 7.67 1.65
C LEU A 538 17.47 7.92 2.45
N HIS A 539 16.74 6.86 2.81
CA HIS A 539 15.56 6.97 3.67
C HIS A 539 15.20 5.64 4.34
N ASP A 540 14.43 5.75 5.40
CA ASP A 540 13.75 4.61 6.02
C ASP A 540 12.29 4.53 5.55
N GLN A 541 11.76 3.32 5.52
CA GLN A 541 10.34 3.05 5.33
C GLN A 541 9.86 2.12 6.44
N ILE A 542 8.94 2.60 7.28
CA ILE A 542 8.42 1.84 8.41
C ILE A 542 6.90 1.79 8.33
N PHE A 543 6.36 0.59 8.53
CA PHE A 543 4.94 0.28 8.48
C PHE A 543 4.49 -0.19 9.86
N HIS A 544 3.36 0.34 10.32
CA HIS A 544 2.84 0.09 11.65
C HIS A 544 1.47 -0.59 11.59
N TYR A 545 1.32 -1.66 12.34
CA TYR A 545 0.14 -2.50 12.34
C TYR A 545 -0.46 -2.62 13.73
N LYS A 546 -1.80 -2.70 13.77
CA LYS A 546 -2.58 -3.10 14.94
C LYS A 546 -2.98 -4.56 14.80
N VAL A 547 -2.79 -5.34 15.85
CA VAL A 547 -3.22 -6.74 15.96
C VAL A 547 -3.98 -6.88 17.27
N ASP A 548 -5.29 -6.84 17.22
CA ASP A 548 -6.20 -7.04 18.35
C ASP A 548 -6.48 -8.53 18.47
N LEU A 549 -5.83 -9.18 19.45
CA LEU A 549 -5.76 -10.63 19.58
C LEU A 549 -6.85 -11.17 20.51
N ASP A 550 -7.59 -12.16 20.01
CA ASP A 550 -8.59 -12.94 20.77
C ASP A 550 -8.19 -14.44 20.80
N VAL A 551 -6.99 -14.75 21.33
CA VAL A 551 -6.42 -16.11 21.34
C VAL A 551 -7.20 -17.01 22.29
N ASP A 552 -8.05 -17.88 21.72
CA ASP A 552 -8.97 -18.76 22.44
C ASP A 552 -9.84 -18.01 23.48
N GLY A 553 -10.27 -16.80 23.12
CA GLY A 553 -11.04 -15.85 23.92
C GLY A 553 -10.31 -14.53 24.18
N ARG A 554 -11.01 -13.57 24.80
CA ARG A 554 -10.52 -12.20 25.03
C ARG A 554 -9.58 -12.05 26.23
N SER A 555 -9.50 -13.07 27.09
CA SER A 555 -8.67 -13.01 28.30
C SER A 555 -7.29 -13.57 28.00
N ASN A 556 -6.39 -12.70 27.59
CA ASN A 556 -5.05 -13.07 27.15
C ASN A 556 -3.95 -12.46 28.05
N SER A 557 -2.81 -13.09 28.02
CA SER A 557 -1.56 -12.61 28.61
C SER A 557 -0.45 -12.67 27.58
N ILE A 558 0.63 -11.93 27.80
CA ILE A 558 1.81 -11.99 26.94
C ILE A 558 3.05 -12.40 27.73
N GLU A 559 3.87 -13.23 27.13
CA GLU A 559 5.21 -13.57 27.63
C GLU A 559 6.30 -13.31 26.61
N LYS A 560 7.45 -12.91 27.10
CA LYS A 560 8.71 -12.83 26.37
C LYS A 560 9.45 -14.15 26.58
N ILE A 561 9.83 -14.81 25.48
CA ILE A 561 10.60 -16.05 25.48
C ILE A 561 12.01 -15.71 24.97
N GLU A 562 13.00 -15.81 25.85
CA GLU A 562 14.42 -15.57 25.53
C GLU A 562 15.17 -16.89 25.44
N ILE A 563 16.05 -17.00 24.45
CA ILE A 563 17.01 -18.08 24.33
C ILE A 563 18.38 -17.57 24.77
N SER A 564 18.96 -18.24 25.76
CA SER A 564 20.28 -17.90 26.29
C SER A 564 21.10 -19.16 26.49
N THR A 565 22.34 -19.03 26.90
CA THR A 565 23.19 -20.18 27.29
C THR A 565 23.28 -20.32 28.79
N GLN A 566 23.37 -21.57 29.27
CA GLN A 566 23.53 -21.88 30.69
C GLN A 566 24.53 -23.02 30.85
N ASP A 567 25.40 -22.91 31.85
CA ASP A 567 26.22 -24.05 32.29
C ASP A 567 25.29 -25.04 33.04
N THR A 568 25.17 -26.23 32.48
CA THR A 568 24.34 -27.30 33.05
C THR A 568 25.24 -28.37 33.65
N ALA A 569 25.62 -28.21 34.88
CA ALA A 569 26.44 -29.18 35.58
C ALA A 569 25.73 -30.52 35.68
N ASN A 570 26.28 -31.56 35.10
CA ASN A 570 25.83 -32.95 35.23
C ASN A 570 27.05 -33.89 35.11
N ASP A 571 26.91 -35.09 35.62
CA ASP A 571 28.02 -36.03 35.76
C ASP A 571 28.39 -36.78 34.48
N TRP A 572 27.52 -36.74 33.46
CA TRP A 572 27.73 -37.43 32.17
C TRP A 572 28.25 -36.54 31.03
N LEU A 573 28.42 -35.24 31.25
CA LEU A 573 29.01 -34.32 30.29
C LEU A 573 30.36 -33.76 30.80
N PRO A 574 31.43 -33.83 29.99
CA PRO A 574 32.65 -33.18 30.38
C PRO A 574 32.50 -31.65 30.44
N PRO A 575 33.31 -30.94 31.23
CA PRO A 575 33.14 -29.48 31.49
C PRO A 575 33.00 -28.63 30.23
N GLU A 576 33.72 -28.97 29.16
CA GLU A 576 33.72 -28.27 27.88
C GLU A 576 32.42 -28.42 27.07
N ARG A 577 31.51 -29.33 27.47
CA ARG A 577 30.24 -29.60 26.81
C ARG A 577 29.03 -29.29 27.67
N ARG A 578 29.18 -28.62 28.80
CA ARG A 578 28.09 -28.31 29.74
C ARG A 578 27.28 -27.08 29.38
N ILE A 579 27.78 -26.23 28.48
CA ILE A 579 27.07 -25.01 28.08
C ILE A 579 26.01 -25.39 27.05
N LEU A 580 24.75 -25.27 27.45
CA LEU A 580 23.59 -25.59 26.63
C LEU A 580 22.74 -24.36 26.40
N LYS A 581 21.98 -24.38 25.31
CA LYS A 581 20.92 -23.37 25.05
C LYS A 581 19.74 -23.69 25.95
N VAL A 582 19.23 -22.68 26.64
CA VAL A 582 18.05 -22.78 27.50
C VAL A 582 17.01 -21.76 27.08
N LEU A 583 15.76 -22.13 27.22
CA LEU A 583 14.61 -21.26 26.98
C LEU A 583 14.11 -20.71 28.32
N ARG A 584 13.87 -19.41 28.39
CA ARG A 584 13.33 -18.72 29.55
C ARG A 584 12.13 -17.89 29.15
N SER A 585 10.98 -18.17 29.76
CA SER A 585 9.77 -17.39 29.62
C SER A 585 9.62 -16.39 30.76
N GLN A 586 9.27 -15.17 30.42
CA GLN A 586 8.94 -14.10 31.37
C GLN A 586 7.59 -13.47 30.99
N VAL A 587 6.64 -13.55 31.91
CA VAL A 587 5.34 -12.90 31.73
C VAL A 587 5.53 -11.37 31.87
N MET A 588 5.09 -10.64 30.85
CA MET A 588 5.00 -9.18 30.91
C MET A 588 3.71 -8.79 31.62
N ARG A 589 3.79 -7.89 32.59
CA ARG A 589 2.66 -7.58 33.47
C ARG A 589 2.02 -6.25 33.19
N LEU A 590 2.82 -5.28 32.76
CA LEU A 590 2.42 -3.91 32.50
C LEU A 590 2.74 -3.54 31.05
N GLU A 591 2.02 -2.59 30.50
CA GLU A 591 2.21 -2.11 29.13
C GLU A 591 3.65 -1.64 28.89
N THR A 592 4.26 -0.96 29.86
CA THR A 592 5.66 -0.50 29.77
C THR A 592 6.66 -1.64 29.67
N ASP A 593 6.38 -2.84 30.26
CA ASP A 593 7.27 -4.00 30.12
C ASP A 593 7.45 -4.40 28.64
N SER A 594 6.40 -4.24 27.83
CA SER A 594 6.46 -4.52 26.39
C SER A 594 7.21 -3.42 25.63
N ALA A 595 7.03 -2.16 26.01
CA ALA A 595 7.65 -1.02 25.37
C ALA A 595 9.17 -0.89 25.70
N GLU A 596 9.67 -1.59 26.71
CA GLU A 596 11.11 -1.65 27.00
C GLU A 596 11.90 -2.42 25.94
N VAL A 597 11.24 -3.24 25.11
CA VAL A 597 11.89 -4.01 24.04
C VAL A 597 12.10 -3.13 22.80
N LYS A 598 13.04 -2.20 22.90
CA LYS A 598 13.41 -1.30 21.79
C LYS A 598 14.47 -1.88 20.84
N LYS A 599 15.07 -3.04 21.15
CA LYS A 599 16.17 -3.64 20.39
C LYS A 599 15.94 -5.14 20.20
N ILE A 600 16.24 -5.62 19.00
CA ILE A 600 16.41 -7.04 18.74
C ILE A 600 17.88 -7.38 19.05
N ASP A 601 18.09 -8.22 20.05
CA ASP A 601 19.42 -8.66 20.49
C ASP A 601 19.75 -10.01 19.84
N PHE A 602 20.75 -10.04 18.97
CA PHE A 602 21.20 -11.28 18.33
C PHE A 602 21.80 -12.27 19.33
N ASP A 603 22.36 -11.79 20.44
CA ASP A 603 22.95 -12.64 21.47
C ASP A 603 21.87 -13.28 22.37
N LYS A 604 20.65 -12.71 22.36
CA LYS A 604 19.48 -13.20 23.11
C LYS A 604 18.24 -13.20 22.22
N PRO A 605 18.14 -14.13 21.27
CA PRO A 605 16.94 -14.25 20.42
C PRO A 605 15.67 -14.28 21.27
N THR A 606 14.74 -13.39 20.93
CA THR A 606 13.54 -13.14 21.71
C THR A 606 12.29 -13.37 20.85
N PHE A 607 11.31 -14.06 21.44
CA PHE A 607 10.00 -14.31 20.85
C PHE A 607 8.92 -13.78 21.78
N PHE A 608 7.78 -13.39 21.23
CA PHE A 608 6.64 -12.88 21.98
C PHE A 608 5.44 -13.81 21.77
N ASN A 609 4.91 -14.34 22.86
CA ASN A 609 3.78 -15.26 22.82
C ASN A 609 2.59 -14.64 23.54
N VAL A 610 1.51 -14.37 22.81
CA VAL A 610 0.21 -14.01 23.37
C VAL A 610 -0.56 -15.31 23.58
N TYR A 611 -1.02 -15.56 24.80
CA TYR A 611 -1.61 -16.81 25.17
C TYR A 611 -2.86 -16.67 26.05
N SER A 612 -3.73 -17.67 25.98
CA SER A 612 -4.83 -17.91 26.90
C SER A 612 -4.38 -18.87 28.03
N ASP A 613 -5.01 -18.80 29.19
CA ASP A 613 -4.80 -19.79 30.25
C ASP A 613 -5.42 -21.17 29.93
N ASN A 614 -6.23 -21.25 28.86
CA ASN A 614 -6.72 -22.53 28.35
C ASN A 614 -5.55 -23.36 27.80
N LYS A 615 -5.63 -24.66 28.01
CA LYS A 615 -4.55 -25.58 27.65
C LYS A 615 -4.94 -26.54 26.55
N ASN A 616 -3.95 -26.98 25.80
CA ASN A 616 -4.10 -28.08 24.87
C ASN A 616 -4.04 -29.46 25.61
N LYS A 617 -4.17 -30.59 24.89
CA LYS A 617 -4.15 -31.92 25.47
C LYS A 617 -2.84 -32.34 26.18
N PHE A 618 -1.79 -31.54 26.00
CA PHE A 618 -0.46 -31.74 26.60
C PHE A 618 -0.21 -30.79 27.77
N ASP A 619 -1.24 -30.16 28.32
CA ASP A 619 -1.15 -29.19 29.41
C ASP A 619 -0.38 -27.90 29.10
N SER A 620 -0.14 -27.61 27.81
CA SER A 620 0.49 -26.38 27.34
C SER A 620 -0.54 -25.30 27.06
N LYS A 621 -0.24 -24.06 27.46
CA LYS A 621 -1.09 -22.88 27.18
C LYS A 621 -1.24 -22.65 25.67
N ARG A 622 -2.47 -22.34 25.24
CA ARG A 622 -2.77 -22.04 23.85
C ARG A 622 -2.33 -20.63 23.51
N GLY A 623 -1.45 -20.46 22.53
CA GLY A 623 -0.88 -19.17 22.19
C GLY A 623 -0.64 -18.95 20.71
N TYR A 624 -0.26 -17.70 20.40
CA TYR A 624 0.23 -17.26 19.10
C TYR A 624 1.50 -16.43 19.28
N LEU A 625 2.56 -16.83 18.59
CA LEU A 625 3.79 -16.06 18.52
C LEU A 625 3.64 -14.87 17.57
N ILE A 626 4.13 -13.71 17.98
CA ILE A 626 4.33 -12.53 17.14
C ILE A 626 5.82 -12.46 16.79
N GLN A 627 6.15 -12.56 15.51
CA GLN A 627 7.54 -12.62 15.04
C GLN A 627 7.81 -11.52 14.01
N PRO A 628 8.25 -10.32 14.43
CA PRO A 628 8.79 -9.32 13.52
C PRO A 628 10.11 -9.82 12.91
N LEU A 629 10.15 -10.05 11.59
CA LEU A 629 11.35 -10.53 10.90
C LEU A 629 12.17 -9.39 10.28
N SER A 630 11.53 -8.23 10.08
CA SER A 630 12.15 -7.04 9.47
C SER A 630 11.97 -5.86 10.42
N ALA A 631 12.65 -5.91 11.57
CA ALA A 631 12.59 -4.83 12.53
C ALA A 631 13.62 -3.75 12.18
N VAL A 632 13.12 -2.61 11.79
CA VAL A 632 13.85 -1.37 11.58
C VAL A 632 13.21 -0.30 12.44
N LYS A 633 14.00 0.60 12.96
CA LYS A 633 13.51 1.79 13.66
C LYS A 633 14.04 3.05 12.99
N GLN A 634 13.31 4.13 13.07
CA GLN A 634 13.83 5.44 12.68
C GLN A 634 15.05 5.80 13.58
N LEU A 635 16.06 6.42 12.97
CA LEU A 635 17.35 6.67 13.62
C LEU A 635 17.52 8.09 14.15
N LEU A 636 16.56 8.98 13.89
CA LEU A 636 16.62 10.35 14.40
C LEU A 636 16.57 10.35 15.94
N PRO A 637 17.22 11.31 16.62
CA PRO A 637 17.21 11.37 18.08
C PRO A 637 15.79 11.46 18.64
N GLU A 638 15.50 10.76 19.74
CA GLU A 638 14.17 10.77 20.39
C GLU A 638 13.68 12.18 20.75
N ASN A 639 14.58 13.12 20.99
CA ASN A 639 14.26 14.52 21.30
C ASN A 639 14.12 15.41 20.05
N TYR A 640 14.34 14.87 18.86
CA TYR A 640 14.17 15.64 17.63
C TYR A 640 12.69 15.88 17.37
N PHE A 641 12.32 17.12 17.01
CA PHE A 641 10.91 17.54 16.99
C PHE A 641 10.00 16.66 16.09
N ILE A 642 10.56 16.07 15.03
CA ILE A 642 9.84 15.24 14.05
C ILE A 642 9.46 13.87 14.62
N THR A 643 10.25 13.31 15.54
CA THR A 643 10.06 11.92 15.99
C THR A 643 8.72 11.70 16.72
N LYS A 644 8.19 12.75 17.34
CA LYS A 644 6.91 12.67 18.08
C LYS A 644 5.68 12.53 17.17
N MET A 645 5.76 12.86 15.89
CA MET A 645 4.61 12.63 14.99
C MET A 645 4.39 11.14 14.65
N ALA A 646 5.43 10.31 14.84
CA ALA A 646 5.38 8.87 14.63
C ALA A 646 6.18 8.13 15.72
N PRO A 647 5.84 8.26 17.02
CA PRO A 647 6.63 7.71 18.11
C PRO A 647 6.67 6.17 18.10
N TRP A 648 5.66 5.53 17.51
CA TRP A 648 5.61 4.08 17.31
C TRP A 648 6.77 3.53 16.46
N SER A 649 7.42 4.36 15.63
CA SER A 649 8.48 3.95 14.70
C SER A 649 9.81 3.54 15.36
N VAL A 650 9.94 3.68 16.67
CA VAL A 650 11.11 3.20 17.45
C VAL A 650 10.84 1.91 18.21
N TYR A 651 9.59 1.42 18.19
CA TYR A 651 9.19 0.21 18.91
C TYR A 651 8.88 -0.91 17.92
N PRO A 652 9.62 -2.03 17.90
CA PRO A 652 9.28 -3.18 17.05
C PRO A 652 7.97 -3.85 17.48
N LEU A 653 7.66 -3.79 18.78
CA LEU A 653 6.43 -4.32 19.36
C LEU A 653 6.10 -3.54 20.63
N VAL A 654 4.84 -3.13 20.76
CA VAL A 654 4.23 -2.67 22.02
C VAL A 654 2.93 -3.45 22.21
N VAL A 655 2.62 -3.84 23.44
CA VAL A 655 1.35 -4.50 23.75
C VAL A 655 0.61 -3.68 24.80
N THR A 656 -0.64 -3.36 24.52
CA THR A 656 -1.51 -2.58 25.40
C THR A 656 -2.78 -3.37 25.71
N ARG A 657 -3.45 -3.01 26.79
CA ARG A 657 -4.82 -3.42 27.02
C ARG A 657 -5.73 -2.75 25.98
N TYR A 658 -6.71 -3.49 25.45
CA TYR A 658 -7.72 -2.93 24.55
C TYR A 658 -8.52 -1.79 25.23
N LYS A 659 -8.67 -0.67 24.53
CA LYS A 659 -9.51 0.47 24.92
C LYS A 659 -10.24 1.03 23.69
N GLU A 660 -11.54 1.27 23.81
CA GLU A 660 -12.36 1.85 22.72
C GLU A 660 -11.90 3.29 22.33
N THR A 661 -11.11 3.95 23.18
CA THR A 661 -10.54 5.28 22.90
C THR A 661 -9.25 5.21 22.10
N GLU A 662 -8.60 4.04 22.00
CA GLU A 662 -7.30 3.81 21.34
C GLU A 662 -7.49 3.03 20.03
N LEU A 663 -8.41 3.48 19.19
CA LEU A 663 -8.73 2.80 17.94
C LEU A 663 -7.59 2.86 16.92
N ARG A 664 -6.76 3.90 16.96
CA ARG A 664 -5.68 4.17 16.03
C ARG A 664 -4.43 4.68 16.76
N SER A 665 -3.26 4.28 16.29
CA SER A 665 -1.96 4.75 16.81
C SER A 665 -1.47 6.04 16.13
N SER A 666 -2.15 6.52 15.11
CA SER A 666 -1.88 7.75 14.36
C SER A 666 -3.16 8.41 13.90
N SER A 667 -3.06 9.60 13.35
CA SER A 667 -4.21 10.36 12.83
C SER A 667 -3.88 11.09 11.54
N LEU A 668 -4.92 11.52 10.87
CA LEU A 668 -4.88 12.41 9.70
C LEU A 668 -4.08 13.71 9.95
N TYR A 669 -3.86 14.09 11.20
CA TYR A 669 -3.28 15.36 11.61
C TYR A 669 -1.83 15.24 12.13
N ASN A 670 -1.38 14.03 12.48
CA ASN A 670 -0.06 13.82 13.09
C ASN A 670 1.08 14.34 12.21
N GLN A 671 0.98 14.19 10.89
CA GLN A 671 1.94 14.72 9.91
C GLN A 671 2.28 16.20 10.16
N ASN A 672 1.29 17.02 10.51
CA ASN A 672 1.43 18.46 10.64
C ASN A 672 1.40 18.94 12.11
N SER A 673 1.59 18.04 13.04
CA SER A 673 1.67 18.30 14.47
C SER A 673 2.89 17.62 15.11
N PRO A 674 4.11 17.92 14.63
CA PRO A 674 5.29 17.11 14.95
C PRO A 674 5.71 17.16 16.42
N THR A 675 5.39 18.21 17.17
CA THR A 675 5.76 18.34 18.60
C THR A 675 4.66 17.92 19.56
N GLN A 676 3.40 17.94 19.11
CA GLN A 676 2.23 17.61 19.93
C GLN A 676 1.22 16.89 19.04
N PRO A 677 1.44 15.62 18.71
CA PRO A 677 0.56 14.86 17.82
C PRO A 677 -0.86 14.78 18.38
N VAL A 678 -1.86 14.76 17.50
CA VAL A 678 -3.27 14.65 17.91
C VAL A 678 -3.54 13.28 18.51
N VAL A 679 -2.90 12.24 17.97
CA VAL A 679 -2.83 10.91 18.59
C VAL A 679 -1.39 10.71 19.03
N ASP A 680 -1.18 10.71 20.32
CA ASP A 680 0.11 10.42 20.95
C ASP A 680 0.15 8.94 21.35
N PHE A 681 0.84 8.15 20.54
CA PHE A 681 0.93 6.70 20.75
C PHE A 681 1.61 6.33 22.07
N GLU A 682 2.61 7.10 22.51
CA GLU A 682 3.28 6.82 23.78
C GLU A 682 2.35 6.97 24.99
N SER A 683 1.33 7.83 24.88
CA SER A 683 0.34 8.00 25.94
C SER A 683 -0.47 6.72 26.22
N PHE A 684 -0.57 5.78 25.25
CA PHE A 684 -1.31 4.54 25.40
C PHE A 684 -0.75 3.66 26.51
N PHE A 685 0.57 3.62 26.67
CA PHE A 685 1.25 2.77 27.65
C PHE A 685 1.99 3.53 28.74
N GLN A 686 2.30 4.83 28.55
CA GLN A 686 2.97 5.62 29.56
C GLN A 686 2.02 6.26 30.57
N SER A 687 0.80 6.67 30.12
CA SER A 687 -0.11 7.44 30.98
C SER A 687 -0.85 6.57 32.00
N ALA A 688 -1.44 5.44 31.57
CA ALA A 688 -2.17 4.54 32.44
C ALA A 688 -1.31 3.37 32.92
N ASN A 689 -0.42 2.89 32.05
CA ASN A 689 0.44 1.73 32.27
C ASN A 689 -0.35 0.53 32.84
N ASP A 690 -1.40 0.17 32.11
CA ASP A 690 -2.35 -0.84 32.52
C ASP A 690 -1.73 -2.25 32.60
N ARG A 691 -2.39 -3.12 33.36
CA ARG A 691 -2.04 -4.53 33.44
C ARG A 691 -2.40 -5.23 32.12
N ILE A 692 -1.46 -6.02 31.57
CA ILE A 692 -1.60 -6.82 30.36
C ILE A 692 -1.58 -8.34 30.61
N THR A 693 -2.20 -8.76 31.71
CA THR A 693 -2.36 -10.18 32.05
C THR A 693 -3.82 -10.50 32.27
N ASN A 694 -4.31 -11.53 31.58
CA ASN A 694 -5.71 -11.99 31.58
C ASN A 694 -6.71 -10.88 31.24
N VAL A 695 -6.40 -10.11 30.18
CA VAL A 695 -7.23 -9.03 29.66
C VAL A 695 -7.27 -9.08 28.13
N ASP A 696 -8.14 -8.28 27.55
CA ASP A 696 -8.20 -8.08 26.10
C ASP A 696 -6.97 -7.28 25.64
N LEU A 697 -6.17 -7.83 24.69
CA LEU A 697 -4.84 -7.33 24.33
C LEU A 697 -4.78 -6.85 22.87
N VAL A 698 -4.09 -5.73 22.68
CA VAL A 698 -3.71 -5.22 21.37
C VAL A 698 -2.19 -5.20 21.25
N ALA A 699 -1.66 -5.86 20.22
CA ALA A 699 -0.27 -5.76 19.84
C ALA A 699 -0.12 -4.74 18.71
N TRP A 700 0.82 -3.82 18.88
CA TRP A 700 1.22 -2.81 17.90
C TRP A 700 2.58 -3.20 17.36
N VAL A 701 2.63 -3.55 16.07
CA VAL A 701 3.83 -4.13 15.42
C VAL A 701 4.37 -3.18 14.38
N SER A 702 5.66 -2.82 14.47
CA SER A 702 6.36 -2.04 13.46
C SER A 702 7.37 -2.90 12.71
N ILE A 703 7.32 -2.83 11.38
CA ILE A 703 8.26 -3.48 10.48
C ILE A 703 8.75 -2.45 9.46
N GLY A 704 9.92 -2.67 8.85
CA GLY A 704 10.43 -1.70 7.88
C GLY A 704 11.69 -2.16 7.17
N CYS A 705 12.18 -1.28 6.30
CA CYS A 705 13.46 -1.37 5.61
C CYS A 705 14.15 0.01 5.60
N ILE A 706 15.47 -0.02 5.42
CA ILE A 706 16.25 1.17 5.10
C ILE A 706 16.65 1.03 3.64
N GLU A 707 16.37 2.03 2.84
CA GLU A 707 16.64 2.05 1.43
C GLU A 707 17.88 2.91 1.14
N ILE A 708 18.90 2.25 0.62
CA ILE A 708 20.14 2.86 0.15
C ILE A 708 20.07 2.86 -1.37
N PRO A 709 19.73 4.01 -2.00
CA PRO A 709 19.53 4.05 -3.45
C PRO A 709 20.77 3.71 -4.24
N SER A 710 20.57 3.06 -5.39
CA SER A 710 21.62 2.67 -6.32
C SER A 710 21.19 2.89 -7.77
N SER A 711 22.12 2.75 -8.72
CA SER A 711 21.80 2.91 -10.15
C SER A 711 20.82 1.87 -10.68
N GLU A 712 20.72 0.72 -10.01
CA GLU A 712 19.76 -0.35 -10.32
C GLU A 712 18.31 0.00 -9.96
N ASP A 713 18.10 1.04 -9.15
CA ASP A 713 16.78 1.55 -8.78
C ASP A 713 16.17 2.48 -9.86
N VAL A 714 16.88 2.68 -10.97
CA VAL A 714 16.37 3.40 -12.13
C VAL A 714 16.04 2.39 -13.24
N PRO A 715 14.82 2.42 -13.82
CA PRO A 715 13.74 3.41 -13.62
C PRO A 715 12.90 3.21 -12.35
N ASN A 716 12.82 2.02 -11.79
CA ASN A 716 12.02 1.72 -10.59
C ASN A 716 12.80 0.83 -9.62
N VAL A 717 12.54 1.03 -8.35
CA VAL A 717 13.04 0.18 -7.26
C VAL A 717 12.50 -1.25 -7.41
N ALA A 718 13.40 -2.24 -7.42
CA ALA A 718 13.01 -3.64 -7.47
C ALA A 718 12.46 -4.11 -6.11
N SER A 719 11.30 -4.77 -6.11
CA SER A 719 10.63 -5.21 -4.89
C SER A 719 11.34 -6.34 -4.14
N ALA A 720 12.19 -7.12 -4.80
CA ALA A 720 12.69 -8.39 -4.27
C ALA A 720 13.50 -8.28 -2.97
N ALA A 721 14.25 -7.19 -2.76
CA ALA A 721 15.08 -6.97 -1.57
C ALA A 721 14.41 -6.12 -0.48
N ASN A 722 13.29 -5.48 -0.77
CA ASN A 722 12.69 -4.44 0.08
C ASN A 722 11.43 -4.91 0.83
N THR A 723 11.26 -6.21 1.02
CA THR A 723 10.09 -6.75 1.71
C THR A 723 10.28 -6.79 3.22
N ALA A 724 9.50 -5.98 3.94
CA ALA A 724 9.36 -6.07 5.39
C ALA A 724 8.18 -6.98 5.77
N ARG A 725 8.34 -7.80 6.85
CA ARG A 725 7.31 -8.78 7.22
C ARG A 725 7.35 -9.18 8.69
N PHE A 726 6.18 -9.61 9.17
CA PHE A 726 6.05 -10.32 10.44
C PHE A 726 5.09 -11.50 10.32
N PHE A 727 5.18 -12.45 11.25
CA PHE A 727 4.29 -13.59 11.34
C PHE A 727 3.50 -13.58 12.63
N LEU A 728 2.26 -14.07 12.54
CA LEU A 728 1.43 -14.53 13.64
C LEU A 728 1.32 -16.04 13.50
N GLN A 729 1.93 -16.78 14.42
CA GLN A 729 2.09 -18.24 14.29
C GLN A 729 1.50 -18.97 15.49
N PRO A 730 0.69 -20.05 15.28
CA PRO A 730 0.23 -20.88 16.39
C PRO A 730 1.40 -21.41 17.22
N PHE A 731 1.27 -21.30 18.54
CA PHE A 731 2.23 -21.83 19.50
C PHE A 731 1.49 -22.62 20.57
N ASN A 732 1.54 -23.95 20.48
CA ASN A 732 0.73 -24.86 21.30
C ASN A 732 -0.79 -24.60 21.22
N TYR A 733 -1.26 -23.85 20.23
CA TYR A 733 -2.66 -23.49 20.07
C TYR A 733 -3.51 -24.73 19.72
N PHE A 734 -3.01 -25.59 18.85
CA PHE A 734 -3.63 -26.83 18.44
C PHE A 734 -3.04 -28.04 19.19
N ASP A 735 -3.77 -29.14 19.19
CA ASP A 735 -3.30 -30.42 19.75
C ASP A 735 -2.35 -31.16 18.81
N GLU A 736 -2.39 -30.81 17.51
CA GLU A 736 -1.51 -31.30 16.43
C GLU A 736 -1.52 -30.29 15.28
N GLY A 737 -0.68 -30.51 14.25
CA GLY A 737 -0.62 -29.59 13.11
C GLY A 737 -1.95 -29.53 12.36
N PRO A 738 -2.63 -28.36 12.27
CA PRO A 738 -3.96 -28.26 11.67
C PRO A 738 -3.98 -28.48 10.15
N SER A 739 -2.82 -28.55 9.51
CA SER A 739 -2.67 -28.83 8.07
C SER A 739 -2.60 -30.32 7.74
N THR A 740 -2.66 -31.23 8.73
CA THR A 740 -2.65 -32.68 8.51
C THR A 740 -3.86 -33.18 7.72
N ASP A 741 -4.98 -32.45 7.79
CA ASP A 741 -6.21 -32.76 7.04
C ASP A 741 -6.23 -32.21 5.61
N SER A 742 -5.11 -31.63 5.14
CA SER A 742 -5.07 -30.99 3.84
C SER A 742 -5.10 -31.99 2.69
N SER A 743 -5.93 -31.72 1.70
CA SER A 743 -5.99 -32.48 0.44
C SER A 743 -4.76 -32.31 -0.46
N ASN A 744 -3.86 -31.37 -0.13
CA ASN A 744 -2.65 -31.11 -0.93
C ASN A 744 -1.45 -31.99 -0.54
N ALA A 745 -1.69 -33.02 0.27
CA ALA A 745 -0.64 -33.94 0.72
C ALA A 745 -0.30 -34.97 -0.35
N VAL A 746 0.98 -35.24 -0.48
CA VAL A 746 1.53 -36.33 -1.29
C VAL A 746 2.26 -37.29 -0.38
N PHE A 747 1.91 -38.56 -0.48
CA PHE A 747 2.50 -39.61 0.32
C PHE A 747 3.04 -40.72 -0.61
N ILE A 748 4.32 -41.07 -0.51
CA ILE A 748 4.94 -42.12 -1.30
C ILE A 748 5.54 -43.14 -0.34
N LYS A 749 5.06 -44.35 -0.38
CA LYS A 749 5.50 -45.45 0.45
C LYS A 749 6.07 -46.57 -0.40
N GLN A 750 7.15 -47.18 0.02
CA GLN A 750 7.68 -48.40 -0.59
C GLN A 750 6.89 -49.59 -0.06
N ASP A 751 6.41 -50.42 -0.96
CA ASP A 751 5.70 -51.64 -0.68
C ASP A 751 6.69 -52.79 -0.32
N GLU A 752 6.19 -53.92 0.19
CA GLU A 752 6.99 -55.09 0.57
C GLU A 752 7.79 -55.68 -0.58
N ASP A 753 7.28 -55.54 -1.83
CA ASP A 753 7.98 -55.95 -3.06
C ASP A 753 8.97 -54.92 -3.58
N LYS A 754 9.29 -53.86 -2.81
CA LYS A 754 10.14 -52.73 -3.17
C LYS A 754 9.67 -51.90 -4.38
N SER A 755 8.41 -52.03 -4.79
CA SER A 755 7.77 -51.10 -5.71
C SER A 755 7.38 -49.83 -5.01
N ASN A 756 7.47 -48.69 -5.69
CA ASN A 756 7.00 -47.41 -5.12
C ASN A 756 5.51 -47.23 -5.39
N VAL A 757 4.72 -47.15 -4.32
CA VAL A 757 3.29 -46.79 -4.43
C VAL A 757 3.13 -45.33 -4.02
N ALA A 758 2.75 -44.48 -4.98
CA ALA A 758 2.37 -43.10 -4.71
C ALA A 758 0.89 -43.06 -4.37
N GLN A 759 0.56 -42.55 -3.20
CA GLN A 759 -0.79 -42.10 -2.88
C GLN A 759 -0.79 -40.59 -2.88
N SER A 760 -1.46 -39.99 -3.87
CA SER A 760 -1.72 -38.57 -3.93
C SER A 760 -3.20 -38.33 -3.65
N SER A 761 -3.51 -37.36 -2.85
CA SER A 761 -4.88 -37.02 -2.53
C SER A 761 -5.63 -36.35 -3.68
N VAL A 762 -4.94 -35.63 -4.59
CA VAL A 762 -5.56 -35.03 -5.79
C VAL A 762 -4.50 -34.79 -6.87
N LEU A 763 -4.28 -35.73 -7.76
CA LEU A 763 -3.69 -35.50 -9.07
C LEU A 763 -4.65 -36.17 -10.08
N SER A 764 -5.58 -35.42 -10.66
CA SER A 764 -6.37 -35.90 -11.76
C SER A 764 -5.63 -35.67 -13.07
N ASP A 765 -5.64 -36.67 -13.96
CA ASP A 765 -5.13 -36.61 -15.34
C ASP A 765 -6.11 -35.89 -16.30
N GLU A 766 -7.03 -35.08 -15.76
CA GLU A 766 -8.03 -34.38 -16.54
C GLU A 766 -7.45 -33.23 -17.38
N GLU A 767 -8.05 -32.99 -18.54
CA GLU A 767 -7.59 -31.95 -19.47
C GLU A 767 -7.48 -30.56 -18.83
N VAL A 768 -6.32 -29.98 -19.00
CA VAL A 768 -6.02 -28.63 -18.45
C VAL A 768 -6.71 -27.57 -19.31
N CYS A 769 -7.58 -26.78 -18.70
CA CYS A 769 -8.18 -25.63 -19.35
C CYS A 769 -7.18 -24.47 -19.56
N VAL A 770 -7.45 -23.58 -20.51
CA VAL A 770 -6.66 -22.38 -20.77
C VAL A 770 -7.35 -21.16 -20.14
N PRO A 771 -6.69 -20.39 -19.24
CA PRO A 771 -7.27 -19.18 -18.67
C PRO A 771 -7.63 -18.15 -19.74
N LYS A 772 -8.76 -17.47 -19.56
CA LYS A 772 -9.17 -16.33 -20.39
C LYS A 772 -8.13 -15.22 -20.29
N LYS A 773 -7.79 -14.58 -21.42
CA LYS A 773 -6.89 -13.43 -21.43
C LYS A 773 -7.55 -12.26 -20.69
N TYR A 774 -6.82 -11.67 -19.76
CA TYR A 774 -7.28 -10.46 -19.04
C TYR A 774 -7.24 -9.25 -19.98
N ASP A 775 -8.36 -8.57 -20.16
CA ASP A 775 -8.42 -7.29 -20.88
C ASP A 775 -8.11 -6.15 -19.92
N ILE A 776 -6.93 -5.56 -20.10
CA ILE A 776 -6.50 -4.38 -19.34
C ILE A 776 -7.28 -3.17 -19.86
N ASN A 777 -8.27 -2.74 -19.10
CA ASN A 777 -8.99 -1.50 -19.33
C ASN A 777 -8.58 -0.51 -18.21
N LEU A 778 -7.46 0.18 -18.39
CA LEU A 778 -7.09 1.31 -17.56
C LEU A 778 -8.03 2.48 -17.86
N LYS A 779 -9.25 2.40 -17.37
CA LYS A 779 -10.19 3.52 -17.30
C LYS A 779 -10.13 4.17 -15.94
N GLY A 780 -8.93 4.44 -15.47
CA GLY A 780 -8.72 5.33 -14.35
C GLY A 780 -8.97 6.76 -14.81
N SER A 781 -9.92 7.44 -14.21
CA SER A 781 -10.09 8.88 -14.36
C SER A 781 -8.88 9.57 -13.75
N TYR A 782 -7.89 9.87 -14.56
CA TYR A 782 -6.86 10.85 -14.24
C TYR A 782 -7.39 12.24 -14.63
N GLU A 783 -8.24 12.85 -13.82
CA GLU A 783 -8.55 14.26 -13.84
C GLU A 783 -8.22 14.93 -12.50
#